data_6d253016cb2d8be8d4d958d76b3cb2f0
#
_entry.id   6d253016cb2d8be8d4d958d76b3cb2f0
#
_cell.length_a   1.000
_cell.length_b   1.000
_cell.length_c   1.000
_cell.angle_alpha   90.00
_cell.angle_beta   90.00
_cell.angle_gamma   90.00
#
_symmetry.space_group_name_H-M   'P 1'
#
loop_
_entity.id
_entity.type
_entity.pdbx_description
1 polymer ?
#
loop_
_entity_poly.entity_id
_entity_poly.type
_entity_poly.pdbx_seq_one_letter_code
_entity_poly.pdbx_strand_id
1 'polypeptide(L)'
;MTERLRFAHQFNPVIAYGDAVGNDCLELQRIFWSSGVRSDLFAAEAKPEMRALTRSWDDLGRITRRDGLLLVHHSIGTDTVPKVLASPARKAIVYHNITPGHYFAGLNDYLKSFAELGREQLKELAKNAEFGFADSEYNRKELESAGLANTAVVPALVDWEDFDRPPDPEVARMLADERTAILTVGQILPHKAVHDVIAAFARYRESDRTARLYLVGPTAMSGGYLDRVRADIAKLGLDDAVTLTGSVTIEQLVAYYRGATAFLTLSEHEGFCVPLLEAMRSDLPVVANAAAAIPETLGDGGILVDKRSLDTVAEELERVVHDQALRKDLVEKGRRRVQDFSRARVAERLKLALAQGGWTLPDAKSKRVVVMSSDQRCGIHHYSLAVSDGLRERGHQVTFVGVRHLDTADLYRKLKFVGSKTDVVLIEHEAGIFRDVPFVRALLSFWRRRFPIVLSMHELEPEKFHHYRRLSAALHYNPRYRWPLEILRIPWVGLRMASWFLRYRLILMLMGSLPKKLVVHSTRSERWLQLLTPEEDKRERFPLLVMPLENTVLPRNAEEKRKLRARFGLPTDKFIFVSPGFFFARKRYREVIEALPDDAVLVLSGTKSDWEPRYFEEIIALAKTKPNVVVNTEYNTMGEYIAASDAVVLFYEDVFQSAVATQAVWAGLPCIFSEAEGFEPYHAAGPVVRSTDELGRAMREIQRPETYAKYLRGVRILRRLLSPERNAERYLAGVE
;
A
#
# COMPACT_ATOMS: atom_id res chain seq x y z
N MET A 1 -17.71 -23.06 -22.68
CA MET A 1 -16.36 -23.35 -22.08
C MET A 1 -15.86 -22.07 -21.43
N THR A 2 -15.42 -22.13 -20.21
CA THR A 2 -14.84 -20.97 -19.50
C THR A 2 -13.39 -20.77 -19.93
N GLU A 3 -12.99 -19.52 -20.08
CA GLU A 3 -11.61 -19.13 -20.42
C GLU A 3 -10.80 -18.98 -19.12
N ARG A 4 -9.55 -19.46 -19.12
CA ARG A 4 -8.67 -19.32 -17.96
C ARG A 4 -8.26 -17.86 -17.76
N LEU A 5 -8.56 -17.29 -16.60
CA LEU A 5 -8.21 -15.92 -16.25
C LEU A 5 -6.69 -15.80 -15.99
N ARG A 6 -6.01 -14.93 -16.76
CA ARG A 6 -4.58 -14.63 -16.60
C ARG A 6 -4.33 -13.20 -16.13
N PHE A 7 -5.22 -12.29 -16.54
CA PHE A 7 -5.16 -10.85 -16.26
C PHE A 7 -6.51 -10.39 -15.75
N ALA A 8 -6.57 -9.83 -14.55
CA ALA A 8 -7.74 -9.22 -13.95
C ALA A 8 -7.36 -7.86 -13.36
N HIS A 9 -7.31 -6.86 -14.21
CA HIS A 9 -7.00 -5.51 -13.78
C HIS A 9 -8.21 -4.83 -13.17
N GLN A 10 -7.99 -3.84 -12.34
CA GLN A 10 -9.03 -3.11 -11.64
C GLN A 10 -8.91 -1.61 -11.92
N PHE A 11 -10.02 -0.94 -12.06
CA PHE A 11 -10.09 0.51 -12.17
C PHE A 11 -11.03 1.07 -11.10
N ASN A 12 -10.53 2.05 -10.34
CA ASN A 12 -11.34 2.86 -9.42
C ASN A 12 -10.98 4.35 -9.62
N PRO A 13 -11.93 5.26 -9.85
CA PRO A 13 -11.64 6.67 -10.15
C PRO A 13 -10.74 7.34 -9.13
N VAL A 14 -11.03 7.16 -7.85
CA VAL A 14 -10.25 7.71 -6.73
C VAL A 14 -9.94 6.58 -5.76
N ILE A 15 -8.68 6.42 -5.37
CA ILE A 15 -8.30 5.38 -4.42
C ILE A 15 -7.61 5.96 -3.19
N ALA A 16 -8.12 5.57 -2.02
CA ALA A 16 -7.57 5.93 -0.72
C ALA A 16 -7.49 4.70 0.19
N TYR A 17 -6.54 4.69 1.10
CA TYR A 17 -6.46 3.67 2.14
C TYR A 17 -7.50 3.96 3.24
N GLY A 18 -8.18 2.90 3.71
CA GLY A 18 -9.23 3.02 4.74
C GLY A 18 -10.61 3.41 4.19
N ASP A 19 -10.72 3.65 2.87
CA ASP A 19 -12.00 3.70 2.18
C ASP A 19 -12.48 2.28 1.84
N ALA A 20 -13.78 2.00 2.01
CA ALA A 20 -14.34 0.66 1.82
C ALA A 20 -14.07 0.11 0.41
N VAL A 21 -14.26 0.93 -0.63
CA VAL A 21 -14.01 0.53 -2.03
C VAL A 21 -12.51 0.34 -2.29
N GLY A 22 -11.67 1.22 -1.75
CA GLY A 22 -10.22 1.10 -1.85
C GLY A 22 -9.69 -0.17 -1.19
N ASN A 23 -10.22 -0.52 -0.03
CA ASN A 23 -9.88 -1.77 0.68
C ASN A 23 -10.36 -3.01 -0.10
N ASP A 24 -11.57 -2.97 -0.67
CA ASP A 24 -12.07 -4.05 -1.52
C ASP A 24 -11.17 -4.28 -2.75
N CYS A 25 -10.74 -3.21 -3.43
CA CYS A 25 -9.79 -3.30 -4.54
C CYS A 25 -8.49 -4.02 -4.14
N LEU A 26 -7.92 -3.67 -2.97
CA LEU A 26 -6.68 -4.28 -2.48
C LEU A 26 -6.87 -5.76 -2.13
N GLU A 27 -7.97 -6.12 -1.51
CA GLU A 27 -8.26 -7.50 -1.11
C GLU A 27 -8.58 -8.39 -2.33
N LEU A 28 -9.33 -7.89 -3.31
CA LEU A 28 -9.53 -8.56 -4.60
C LEU A 28 -8.20 -8.78 -5.34
N GLN A 29 -7.33 -7.77 -5.33
CA GLN A 29 -6.01 -7.89 -5.93
C GLN A 29 -5.18 -9.01 -5.30
N ARG A 30 -5.24 -9.16 -3.97
CA ARG A 30 -4.57 -10.25 -3.24
C ARG A 30 -5.15 -11.63 -3.59
N ILE A 31 -6.48 -11.75 -3.78
CA ILE A 31 -7.11 -12.99 -4.23
C ILE A 31 -6.61 -13.35 -5.63
N PHE A 32 -6.54 -12.40 -6.55
CA PHE A 32 -6.02 -12.64 -7.89
C PHE A 32 -4.56 -13.09 -7.87
N TRP A 33 -3.70 -12.42 -7.11
CA TRP A 33 -2.28 -12.80 -7.03
C TRP A 33 -2.08 -14.20 -6.46
N SER A 34 -2.79 -14.55 -5.38
CA SER A 34 -2.71 -15.90 -4.79
C SER A 34 -3.20 -16.99 -5.74
N SER A 35 -4.11 -16.65 -6.65
CA SER A 35 -4.56 -17.55 -7.73
C SER A 35 -3.65 -17.54 -8.96
N GLY A 36 -2.51 -16.84 -8.92
CA GLY A 36 -1.58 -16.72 -10.04
C GLY A 36 -2.04 -15.77 -11.16
N VAL A 37 -3.10 -14.99 -10.93
CA VAL A 37 -3.64 -14.01 -11.88
C VAL A 37 -2.98 -12.65 -11.65
N ARG A 38 -2.46 -12.02 -12.71
CA ARG A 38 -1.93 -10.67 -12.62
C ARG A 38 -3.06 -9.67 -12.47
N SER A 39 -2.95 -8.79 -11.46
CA SER A 39 -3.90 -7.72 -11.20
C SER A 39 -3.14 -6.43 -10.90
N ASP A 40 -3.27 -5.45 -11.79
CA ASP A 40 -2.83 -4.07 -11.58
C ASP A 40 -4.05 -3.20 -11.24
N LEU A 41 -3.87 -2.24 -10.33
CA LEU A 41 -4.90 -1.29 -9.94
C LEU A 41 -4.65 0.05 -10.62
N PHE A 42 -5.64 0.57 -11.33
CA PHE A 42 -5.60 1.85 -12.04
C PHE A 42 -6.49 2.86 -11.36
N ALA A 43 -6.05 4.11 -11.29
CA ALA A 43 -6.86 5.22 -10.80
C ALA A 43 -6.57 6.52 -11.55
N ALA A 44 -7.56 7.40 -11.60
CA ALA A 44 -7.37 8.77 -12.05
C ALA A 44 -6.69 9.61 -10.96
N GLU A 45 -7.08 9.39 -9.69
CA GLU A 45 -6.46 9.99 -8.53
C GLU A 45 -6.12 8.91 -7.49
N ALA A 46 -4.85 8.86 -7.07
CA ALA A 46 -4.41 8.04 -5.95
C ALA A 46 -3.91 8.92 -4.80
N LYS A 47 -4.44 8.71 -3.61
CA LYS A 47 -3.91 9.38 -2.41
C LYS A 47 -2.44 8.99 -2.18
N PRO A 48 -1.63 9.83 -1.52
CA PRO A 48 -0.18 9.65 -1.44
C PRO A 48 0.25 8.24 -1.03
N GLU A 49 -0.42 7.62 -0.07
CA GLU A 49 -0.14 6.28 0.42
C GLU A 49 -0.46 5.16 -0.59
N MET A 50 -1.37 5.42 -1.53
CA MET A 50 -1.79 4.44 -2.55
C MET A 50 -0.98 4.52 -3.85
N ARG A 51 -0.24 5.61 -4.08
CA ARG A 51 0.54 5.83 -5.32
C ARG A 51 1.51 4.70 -5.62
N ALA A 52 2.11 4.12 -4.58
CA ALA A 52 3.03 3.01 -4.72
C ALA A 52 2.40 1.75 -5.34
N LEU A 53 1.12 1.51 -5.10
CA LEU A 53 0.39 0.32 -5.55
C LEU A 53 -0.50 0.56 -6.77
N THR A 54 -0.65 1.82 -7.18
CA THR A 54 -1.59 2.24 -8.22
C THR A 54 -0.84 2.67 -9.49
N ARG A 55 -1.39 2.34 -10.64
CA ARG A 55 -0.97 2.86 -11.96
C ARG A 55 -1.84 4.04 -12.38
N SER A 56 -1.27 4.93 -13.16
CA SER A 56 -2.08 5.98 -13.80
C SER A 56 -3.11 5.37 -14.74
N TRP A 57 -4.30 5.94 -14.76
CA TRP A 57 -5.33 5.61 -15.74
C TRP A 57 -4.89 5.89 -17.19
N ASP A 58 -3.85 6.70 -17.41
CA ASP A 58 -3.26 6.93 -18.72
C ASP A 58 -2.62 5.67 -19.31
N ASP A 59 -2.21 4.75 -18.46
CA ASP A 59 -1.65 3.46 -18.87
C ASP A 59 -2.73 2.41 -19.20
N LEU A 60 -4.00 2.68 -18.92
CA LEU A 60 -5.08 1.70 -18.99
C LEU A 60 -5.19 1.07 -20.39
N GLY A 61 -5.26 1.89 -21.45
CA GLY A 61 -5.37 1.41 -22.83
C GLY A 61 -4.13 0.68 -23.33
N ARG A 62 -2.98 0.91 -22.73
CA ARG A 62 -1.71 0.31 -23.10
C ARG A 62 -1.49 -1.04 -22.43
N ILE A 63 -1.87 -1.16 -21.14
CA ILE A 63 -1.58 -2.37 -20.33
C ILE A 63 -2.72 -3.40 -20.43
N THR A 64 -3.97 -2.95 -20.55
CA THR A 64 -5.11 -3.86 -20.64
C THR A 64 -5.20 -4.55 -22.02
N ARG A 65 -5.65 -5.79 -22.04
CA ARG A 65 -5.63 -6.67 -23.22
C ARG A 65 -7.02 -7.24 -23.51
N ARG A 66 -7.29 -7.64 -24.75
CA ARG A 66 -8.55 -8.29 -25.15
C ARG A 66 -8.78 -9.64 -24.48
N ASP A 67 -7.72 -10.37 -24.14
CA ASP A 67 -7.73 -11.64 -23.42
C ASP A 67 -7.68 -11.47 -21.89
N GLY A 68 -7.89 -10.26 -21.39
CA GLY A 68 -7.93 -9.90 -19.98
C GLY A 68 -9.27 -9.30 -19.56
N LEU A 69 -9.49 -9.28 -18.25
CA LEU A 69 -10.66 -8.70 -17.62
C LEU A 69 -10.29 -7.36 -16.98
N LEU A 70 -11.13 -6.35 -17.15
CA LEU A 70 -11.10 -5.10 -16.42
C LEU A 70 -12.31 -4.99 -15.51
N LEU A 71 -12.07 -5.06 -14.20
CA LEU A 71 -13.06 -4.83 -13.15
C LEU A 71 -13.20 -3.31 -12.95
N VAL A 72 -14.38 -2.78 -13.24
CA VAL A 72 -14.68 -1.36 -13.11
C VAL A 72 -15.46 -1.14 -11.82
N HIS A 73 -14.79 -0.62 -10.79
CA HIS A 73 -15.43 -0.25 -9.53
C HIS A 73 -16.27 1.01 -9.74
N HIS A 74 -17.56 0.92 -9.45
CA HIS A 74 -18.52 1.99 -9.68
C HIS A 74 -19.33 2.30 -8.44
N SER A 75 -19.02 3.43 -7.82
CA SER A 75 -19.64 3.93 -6.57
C SER A 75 -20.10 5.38 -6.64
N ILE A 76 -19.68 6.11 -7.69
CA ILE A 76 -20.02 7.52 -7.92
C ILE A 76 -19.77 7.86 -9.40
N GLY A 77 -20.40 8.92 -9.91
CA GLY A 77 -20.14 9.44 -11.24
C GLY A 77 -18.72 10.00 -11.39
N THR A 78 -18.18 9.92 -12.59
CA THR A 78 -16.82 10.34 -12.90
C THR A 78 -16.68 10.70 -14.39
N ASP A 79 -15.72 11.55 -14.72
CA ASP A 79 -15.35 11.86 -16.11
C ASP A 79 -14.49 10.78 -16.79
N THR A 80 -14.12 9.74 -16.05
CA THR A 80 -13.21 8.70 -16.53
C THR A 80 -13.88 7.61 -17.37
N VAL A 81 -15.20 7.47 -17.34
CA VAL A 81 -15.96 6.39 -18.00
C VAL A 81 -15.63 6.24 -19.49
N PRO A 82 -15.54 7.30 -20.31
CA PRO A 82 -15.20 7.15 -21.74
C PRO A 82 -13.85 6.47 -21.96
N LYS A 83 -12.85 6.77 -21.13
CA LYS A 83 -11.51 6.15 -21.22
C LYS A 83 -11.52 4.70 -20.78
N VAL A 84 -12.30 4.37 -19.75
CA VAL A 84 -12.51 2.98 -19.31
C VAL A 84 -13.18 2.17 -20.41
N LEU A 85 -14.18 2.71 -21.08
CA LEU A 85 -14.87 2.06 -22.20
C LEU A 85 -13.95 1.84 -23.41
N ALA A 86 -13.02 2.77 -23.67
CA ALA A 86 -12.04 2.65 -24.75
C ALA A 86 -10.97 1.58 -24.50
N SER A 87 -10.82 1.07 -23.28
CA SER A 87 -9.92 -0.05 -22.96
C SER A 87 -10.26 -1.29 -23.80
N PRO A 88 -9.25 -2.00 -24.35
CA PRO A 88 -9.48 -3.22 -25.14
C PRO A 88 -9.93 -4.44 -24.32
N ALA A 89 -9.75 -4.42 -22.99
CA ALA A 89 -10.13 -5.53 -22.13
C ALA A 89 -11.64 -5.77 -22.09
N ARG A 90 -12.05 -7.01 -21.87
CA ARG A 90 -13.42 -7.36 -21.49
C ARG A 90 -13.74 -6.74 -20.14
N LYS A 91 -14.97 -6.26 -19.95
CA LYS A 91 -15.34 -5.46 -18.77
C LYS A 91 -16.31 -6.20 -17.88
N ALA A 92 -16.08 -6.11 -16.57
CA ALA A 92 -17.06 -6.44 -15.55
C ALA A 92 -17.25 -5.24 -14.62
N ILE A 93 -18.48 -5.01 -14.17
CA ILE A 93 -18.79 -3.97 -13.20
C ILE A 93 -18.68 -4.55 -11.79
N VAL A 94 -17.99 -3.84 -10.88
CA VAL A 94 -18.09 -4.05 -9.43
C VAL A 94 -18.89 -2.90 -8.87
N TYR A 95 -20.15 -3.17 -8.50
CA TYR A 95 -21.09 -2.13 -8.13
C TYR A 95 -21.23 -1.99 -6.62
N HIS A 96 -20.73 -0.87 -6.09
CA HIS A 96 -20.72 -0.55 -4.67
C HIS A 96 -21.89 0.30 -4.21
N ASN A 97 -22.89 0.47 -5.08
CA ASN A 97 -24.02 1.36 -4.91
C ASN A 97 -23.70 2.84 -5.13
N ILE A 98 -24.71 3.57 -5.58
CA ILE A 98 -24.68 5.03 -5.72
C ILE A 98 -25.88 5.62 -4.97
N THR A 99 -25.60 6.35 -3.90
CA THR A 99 -26.63 7.05 -3.12
C THR A 99 -27.45 7.97 -4.03
N PRO A 100 -28.80 7.89 -4.00
CA PRO A 100 -29.62 8.78 -4.82
C PRO A 100 -29.38 10.26 -4.56
N GLY A 101 -29.31 11.06 -5.64
CA GLY A 101 -28.96 12.48 -5.57
C GLY A 101 -29.92 13.33 -4.68
N HIS A 102 -31.18 12.90 -4.51
CA HIS A 102 -32.15 13.62 -3.69
C HIS A 102 -31.72 13.78 -2.22
N TYR A 103 -30.94 12.84 -1.67
CA TYR A 103 -30.39 12.99 -0.31
C TYR A 103 -29.47 14.19 -0.14
N PHE A 104 -28.84 14.64 -1.22
CA PHE A 104 -27.88 15.74 -1.20
C PHE A 104 -28.49 17.09 -1.62
N ALA A 105 -29.75 17.10 -2.07
CA ALA A 105 -30.42 18.29 -2.60
C ALA A 105 -30.46 19.41 -1.55
N GLY A 106 -29.95 20.60 -1.91
CA GLY A 106 -29.86 21.76 -1.02
C GLY A 106 -28.86 21.67 0.12
N LEU A 107 -28.09 20.58 0.19
CA LEU A 107 -27.08 20.35 1.23
C LEU A 107 -25.66 20.21 0.63
N ASN A 108 -25.53 19.53 -0.50
CA ASN A 108 -24.27 19.35 -1.20
C ASN A 108 -24.54 19.09 -2.70
N ASP A 109 -24.60 20.16 -3.49
CA ASP A 109 -24.90 20.08 -4.93
C ASP A 109 -23.81 19.36 -5.72
N TYR A 110 -22.56 19.37 -5.25
CA TYR A 110 -21.46 18.62 -5.84
C TYR A 110 -21.76 17.10 -5.77
N LEU A 111 -22.02 16.57 -4.58
CA LEU A 111 -22.36 15.14 -4.41
C LEU A 111 -23.64 14.78 -5.16
N LYS A 112 -24.65 15.66 -5.19
CA LYS A 112 -25.88 15.46 -5.96
C LYS A 112 -25.57 15.21 -7.42
N SER A 113 -24.82 16.13 -8.05
CA SER A 113 -24.50 16.05 -9.48
C SER A 113 -23.71 14.79 -9.82
N PHE A 114 -22.73 14.42 -9.00
CA PHE A 114 -21.95 13.20 -9.22
C PHE A 114 -22.75 11.91 -8.96
N ALA A 115 -23.67 11.90 -8.02
CA ALA A 115 -24.58 10.79 -7.81
C ALA A 115 -25.53 10.58 -8.99
N GLU A 116 -26.13 11.66 -9.51
CA GLU A 116 -26.99 11.63 -10.70
C GLU A 116 -26.21 11.16 -11.94
N LEU A 117 -25.03 11.74 -12.19
CA LEU A 117 -24.13 11.32 -13.26
C LEU A 117 -23.78 9.83 -13.16
N GLY A 118 -23.43 9.34 -11.98
CA GLY A 118 -23.05 7.94 -11.77
C GLY A 118 -24.18 6.96 -12.09
N ARG A 119 -25.41 7.31 -11.74
CA ARG A 119 -26.59 6.49 -12.08
C ARG A 119 -26.86 6.43 -13.59
N GLU A 120 -26.62 7.51 -14.33
CA GLU A 120 -26.67 7.50 -15.80
C GLU A 120 -25.52 6.68 -16.41
N GLN A 121 -24.30 6.86 -15.86
CA GLN A 121 -23.12 6.10 -16.30
C GLN A 121 -23.25 4.61 -16.03
N LEU A 122 -23.94 4.19 -14.96
CA LEU A 122 -24.23 2.77 -14.70
C LEU A 122 -24.93 2.11 -15.88
N LYS A 123 -25.90 2.79 -16.51
CA LYS A 123 -26.60 2.28 -17.70
C LYS A 123 -25.68 2.17 -18.91
N GLU A 124 -24.73 3.10 -19.05
CA GLU A 124 -23.73 3.06 -20.13
C GLU A 124 -22.72 1.93 -19.91
N LEU A 125 -22.22 1.78 -18.70
CA LEU A 125 -21.32 0.69 -18.31
C LEU A 125 -22.00 -0.67 -18.48
N ALA A 126 -23.27 -0.81 -18.06
CA ALA A 126 -24.04 -2.05 -18.20
C ALA A 126 -24.18 -2.52 -19.64
N LYS A 127 -24.31 -1.60 -20.61
CA LYS A 127 -24.36 -1.93 -22.06
C LYS A 127 -23.03 -2.45 -22.61
N ASN A 128 -21.91 -2.12 -21.94
CA ASN A 128 -20.56 -2.43 -22.41
C ASN A 128 -19.84 -3.49 -21.56
N ALA A 129 -20.45 -3.92 -20.45
CA ALA A 129 -19.92 -4.98 -19.59
C ALA A 129 -20.56 -6.33 -19.94
N GLU A 130 -19.81 -7.40 -19.78
CA GLU A 130 -20.29 -8.75 -20.04
C GLU A 130 -21.02 -9.36 -18.85
N PHE A 131 -20.65 -8.96 -17.65
CA PHE A 131 -21.23 -9.37 -16.38
C PHE A 131 -20.89 -8.35 -15.27
N GLY A 132 -21.47 -8.54 -14.08
CA GLY A 132 -21.18 -7.68 -12.97
C GLY A 132 -21.32 -8.33 -11.61
N PHE A 133 -20.60 -7.79 -10.65
CA PHE A 133 -20.70 -8.12 -9.23
C PHE A 133 -21.39 -6.98 -8.50
N ALA A 134 -22.11 -7.32 -7.48
CA ALA A 134 -22.70 -6.35 -6.56
C ALA A 134 -22.45 -6.80 -5.12
N ASP A 135 -22.25 -5.85 -4.21
CA ASP A 135 -21.90 -6.14 -2.81
C ASP A 135 -23.04 -6.82 -2.05
N SER A 136 -24.29 -6.66 -2.54
CA SER A 136 -25.52 -7.18 -1.93
C SER A 136 -26.56 -7.53 -2.99
N GLU A 137 -27.58 -8.26 -2.59
CA GLU A 137 -28.75 -8.53 -3.43
C GLU A 137 -29.51 -7.24 -3.78
N TYR A 138 -29.52 -6.28 -2.83
CA TYR A 138 -30.07 -4.95 -3.07
C TYR A 138 -29.36 -4.25 -4.25
N ASN A 139 -28.05 -4.23 -4.24
CA ASN A 139 -27.23 -3.64 -5.33
C ASN A 139 -27.36 -4.45 -6.63
N ARG A 140 -27.47 -5.77 -6.54
CA ARG A 140 -27.62 -6.65 -7.72
C ARG A 140 -28.89 -6.28 -8.50
N LYS A 141 -30.01 -6.05 -7.82
CA LYS A 141 -31.27 -5.62 -8.45
C LYS A 141 -31.15 -4.26 -9.13
N GLU A 142 -30.39 -3.31 -8.56
CA GLU A 142 -30.13 -2.02 -9.22
C GLU A 142 -29.29 -2.22 -10.50
N LEU A 143 -28.26 -3.09 -10.44
CA LEU A 143 -27.43 -3.40 -11.58
C LEU A 143 -28.22 -4.07 -12.71
N GLU A 144 -29.12 -4.99 -12.38
CA GLU A 144 -30.06 -5.60 -13.36
C GLU A 144 -31.01 -4.57 -13.95
N SER A 145 -31.53 -3.66 -13.12
CA SER A 145 -32.41 -2.57 -13.57
C SER A 145 -31.70 -1.59 -14.51
N ALA A 146 -30.37 -1.48 -14.41
CA ALA A 146 -29.55 -0.71 -15.35
C ALA A 146 -29.32 -1.43 -16.70
N GLY A 147 -29.76 -2.70 -16.83
CA GLY A 147 -29.73 -3.46 -18.08
C GLY A 147 -28.68 -4.55 -18.17
N LEU A 148 -27.97 -4.87 -17.09
CA LEU A 148 -26.98 -5.96 -17.06
C LEU A 148 -27.64 -7.27 -16.61
N ALA A 149 -27.82 -8.22 -17.53
CA ALA A 149 -28.52 -9.48 -17.24
C ALA A 149 -27.69 -10.50 -16.46
N ASN A 150 -26.37 -10.51 -16.67
CA ASN A 150 -25.46 -11.45 -16.02
C ASN A 150 -24.85 -10.84 -14.78
N THR A 151 -25.44 -11.08 -13.62
CA THR A 151 -25.03 -10.47 -12.35
C THR A 151 -24.88 -11.50 -11.24
N ALA A 152 -24.02 -11.23 -10.28
CA ALA A 152 -23.80 -12.06 -9.10
C ALA A 152 -23.59 -11.20 -7.85
N VAL A 153 -23.86 -11.77 -6.67
CA VAL A 153 -23.52 -11.13 -5.38
C VAL A 153 -22.14 -11.60 -4.94
N VAL A 154 -21.21 -10.65 -4.89
CA VAL A 154 -19.87 -10.82 -4.32
C VAL A 154 -19.71 -9.71 -3.27
N PRO A 155 -19.87 -10.02 -1.96
CA PRO A 155 -19.79 -9.04 -0.91
C PRO A 155 -18.43 -8.33 -0.88
N ALA A 156 -18.44 -7.05 -0.51
CA ALA A 156 -17.22 -6.28 -0.33
C ALA A 156 -16.29 -6.95 0.68
N LEU A 157 -15.01 -6.99 0.36
CA LEU A 157 -13.96 -7.56 1.20
C LEU A 157 -13.51 -6.58 2.27
N VAL A 158 -13.48 -7.05 3.50
CA VAL A 158 -12.98 -6.28 4.65
C VAL A 158 -11.60 -6.77 5.05
N ASP A 159 -10.69 -5.83 5.27
CA ASP A 159 -9.35 -6.14 5.76
C ASP A 159 -9.36 -6.34 7.28
N TRP A 160 -9.61 -7.58 7.71
CA TRP A 160 -9.72 -7.94 9.13
C TRP A 160 -8.40 -7.76 9.90
N GLU A 161 -7.25 -7.81 9.25
CA GLU A 161 -5.96 -7.62 9.90
C GLU A 161 -5.84 -6.24 10.56
N ASP A 162 -6.60 -5.23 10.08
CA ASP A 162 -6.67 -3.91 10.72
C ASP A 162 -7.37 -3.97 12.08
N PHE A 163 -8.36 -4.83 12.25
CA PHE A 163 -9.11 -4.99 13.50
C PHE A 163 -8.39 -5.85 14.55
N ASP A 164 -7.34 -6.56 14.17
CA ASP A 164 -6.49 -7.32 15.09
C ASP A 164 -5.42 -6.46 15.78
N ARG A 165 -5.31 -5.17 15.41
CA ARG A 165 -4.37 -4.21 16.03
C ARG A 165 -4.75 -3.91 17.48
N PRO A 166 -3.76 -3.53 18.33
CA PRO A 166 -4.04 -3.02 19.66
C PRO A 166 -4.85 -1.71 19.56
N PRO A 167 -5.83 -1.53 20.45
CA PRO A 167 -6.61 -0.30 20.49
C PRO A 167 -5.74 0.88 20.95
N ASP A 168 -6.11 2.09 20.53
CA ASP A 168 -5.50 3.32 21.03
C ASP A 168 -5.73 3.44 22.56
N PRO A 169 -4.66 3.61 23.36
CA PRO A 169 -4.76 3.56 24.82
C PRO A 169 -5.45 4.78 25.42
N GLU A 170 -5.52 5.92 24.73
CA GLU A 170 -6.20 7.12 25.24
C GLU A 170 -7.70 6.98 25.05
N VAL A 171 -8.14 6.57 23.84
CA VAL A 171 -9.56 6.29 23.56
C VAL A 171 -10.05 5.13 24.40
N ALA A 172 -9.26 4.06 24.55
CA ALA A 172 -9.64 2.93 25.40
C ALA A 172 -9.84 3.35 26.88
N ARG A 173 -8.96 4.21 27.42
CA ARG A 173 -9.13 4.77 28.78
C ARG A 173 -10.36 5.65 28.89
N MET A 174 -10.63 6.48 27.88
CA MET A 174 -11.80 7.35 27.87
C MET A 174 -13.12 6.54 27.91
N LEU A 175 -13.15 5.39 27.25
CA LEU A 175 -14.32 4.52 27.18
C LEU A 175 -14.45 3.53 28.34
N ALA A 176 -13.45 3.44 29.22
CA ALA A 176 -13.42 2.51 30.35
C ALA A 176 -14.12 3.06 31.62
N ASP A 177 -14.85 4.15 31.54
CA ASP A 177 -15.41 4.89 32.68
C ASP A 177 -16.80 4.37 33.16
N GLU A 178 -17.16 3.15 32.80
CA GLU A 178 -18.42 2.47 33.15
C GLU A 178 -19.72 3.10 32.60
N ARG A 179 -19.61 4.22 31.83
CA ARG A 179 -20.80 4.82 31.21
C ARG A 179 -21.23 4.06 29.97
N THR A 180 -22.52 4.06 29.69
CA THR A 180 -23.03 3.55 28.41
C THR A 180 -22.48 4.38 27.24
N ALA A 181 -21.77 3.73 26.32
CA ALA A 181 -21.21 4.34 25.13
C ALA A 181 -21.93 3.79 23.88
N ILE A 182 -22.74 4.61 23.23
CA ILE A 182 -23.35 4.28 21.95
C ILE A 182 -22.45 4.75 20.82
N LEU A 183 -22.19 3.88 19.86
CA LEU A 183 -21.29 4.13 18.73
C LEU A 183 -22.04 4.17 17.40
N THR A 184 -21.76 5.16 16.58
CA THR A 184 -22.12 5.22 15.15
C THR A 184 -20.87 5.50 14.34
N VAL A 185 -20.62 4.72 13.30
CA VAL A 185 -19.44 4.87 12.42
C VAL A 185 -19.89 5.08 10.99
N GLY A 186 -19.31 6.07 10.34
CA GLY A 186 -19.53 6.39 8.92
C GLY A 186 -19.33 7.87 8.61
N GLN A 187 -19.29 8.22 7.33
CA GLN A 187 -19.27 9.61 6.91
C GLN A 187 -20.54 10.32 7.40
N ILE A 188 -20.41 11.54 7.88
CA ILE A 188 -21.57 12.34 8.33
C ILE A 188 -22.30 12.90 7.10
N LEU A 189 -23.20 12.08 6.54
CA LEU A 189 -23.95 12.38 5.30
C LEU A 189 -25.46 12.20 5.51
N PRO A 190 -26.32 12.90 4.73
CA PRO A 190 -27.77 12.91 4.95
C PRO A 190 -28.41 11.51 4.97
N HIS A 191 -28.05 10.64 4.04
CA HIS A 191 -28.59 9.27 3.95
C HIS A 191 -28.18 8.35 5.13
N LYS A 192 -27.16 8.74 5.89
CA LYS A 192 -26.77 8.04 7.14
C LYS A 192 -27.72 8.40 8.30
N ALA A 193 -28.62 9.36 8.12
CA ALA A 193 -29.65 9.78 9.08
C ALA A 193 -29.10 10.01 10.50
N VAL A 194 -27.93 10.65 10.61
CA VAL A 194 -27.28 10.93 11.90
C VAL A 194 -28.17 11.80 12.80
N HIS A 195 -28.99 12.66 12.24
CA HIS A 195 -30.02 13.44 12.98
C HIS A 195 -31.04 12.53 13.69
N ASP A 196 -31.46 11.41 13.09
CA ASP A 196 -32.35 10.44 13.73
C ASP A 196 -31.61 9.63 14.80
N VAL A 197 -30.33 9.31 14.59
CA VAL A 197 -29.47 8.70 15.63
C VAL A 197 -29.41 9.60 16.88
N ILE A 198 -29.18 10.90 16.69
CA ILE A 198 -29.14 11.87 17.79
C ILE A 198 -30.50 11.96 18.48
N ALA A 199 -31.59 11.98 17.73
CA ALA A 199 -32.93 12.06 18.26
C ALA A 199 -33.33 10.77 19.03
N ALA A 200 -32.95 9.60 18.54
CA ALA A 200 -33.15 8.32 19.27
C ALA A 200 -32.29 8.25 20.54
N PHE A 201 -31.02 8.73 20.45
CA PHE A 201 -30.15 8.81 21.61
C PHE A 201 -30.69 9.78 22.68
N ALA A 202 -31.28 10.90 22.29
CA ALA A 202 -31.93 11.82 23.23
C ALA A 202 -33.03 11.11 24.06
N ARG A 203 -33.85 10.28 23.41
CA ARG A 203 -34.89 9.46 24.10
C ARG A 203 -34.28 8.41 25.02
N TYR A 204 -33.28 7.67 24.53
CA TYR A 204 -32.54 6.70 25.34
C TYR A 204 -31.95 7.35 26.60
N ARG A 205 -31.38 8.58 26.45
CA ARG A 205 -30.76 9.31 27.57
C ARG A 205 -31.77 9.77 28.64
N GLU A 206 -33.05 9.69 28.40
CA GLU A 206 -34.06 9.94 29.46
C GLU A 206 -34.00 8.86 30.56
N SER A 207 -33.67 7.61 30.20
CA SER A 207 -33.45 6.49 31.14
C SER A 207 -31.99 6.41 31.66
N ASP A 208 -30.99 6.80 30.85
CA ASP A 208 -29.58 6.80 31.27
C ASP A 208 -28.93 8.17 31.00
N ARG A 209 -29.01 9.07 31.99
CA ARG A 209 -28.46 10.42 31.91
C ARG A 209 -26.95 10.49 31.76
N THR A 210 -26.22 9.41 32.02
CA THR A 210 -24.75 9.34 31.92
C THR A 210 -24.29 8.86 30.56
N ALA A 211 -25.16 8.32 29.72
CA ALA A 211 -24.84 7.79 28.42
C ALA A 211 -24.16 8.80 27.50
N ARG A 212 -23.27 8.30 26.66
CA ARG A 212 -22.53 9.05 25.65
C ARG A 212 -22.79 8.50 24.24
N LEU A 213 -22.83 9.40 23.26
CA LEU A 213 -22.89 9.04 21.83
C LEU A 213 -21.62 9.48 21.12
N TYR A 214 -20.97 8.55 20.45
CA TYR A 214 -19.79 8.80 19.64
C TYR A 214 -20.14 8.65 18.15
N LEU A 215 -20.02 9.76 17.40
CA LEU A 215 -20.23 9.84 15.96
C LEU A 215 -18.85 9.87 15.29
N VAL A 216 -18.38 8.73 14.84
CA VAL A 216 -17.03 8.53 14.32
C VAL A 216 -17.05 8.49 12.81
N GLY A 217 -16.34 9.43 12.17
CA GLY A 217 -16.21 9.46 10.72
C GLY A 217 -15.99 10.84 10.13
N PRO A 218 -15.52 10.90 8.86
CA PRO A 218 -15.17 12.14 8.20
C PRO A 218 -16.38 13.07 7.99
N THR A 219 -16.12 14.38 8.11
CA THR A 219 -17.11 15.45 7.94
C THR A 219 -16.86 16.33 6.70
N ALA A 220 -15.75 16.13 5.98
CA ALA A 220 -15.31 17.01 4.90
C ALA A 220 -16.34 17.16 3.75
N MET A 221 -17.15 16.12 3.49
CA MET A 221 -18.15 16.11 2.42
C MET A 221 -19.58 16.37 2.93
N SER A 222 -19.76 16.69 4.22
CA SER A 222 -21.09 16.85 4.83
C SER A 222 -21.86 18.07 4.32
N GLY A 223 -21.18 19.11 3.84
CA GLY A 223 -21.82 20.36 3.42
C GLY A 223 -22.71 20.94 4.53
N GLY A 224 -23.83 21.52 4.17
CA GLY A 224 -24.80 22.09 5.14
C GLY A 224 -25.43 21.08 6.11
N TYR A 225 -25.27 19.78 5.86
CA TYR A 225 -25.78 18.76 6.75
C TYR A 225 -25.04 18.71 8.11
N LEU A 226 -23.74 19.03 8.14
CA LEU A 226 -23.00 19.11 9.39
C LEU A 226 -23.54 20.20 10.32
N ASP A 227 -23.92 21.35 9.76
CA ASP A 227 -24.49 22.45 10.54
C ASP A 227 -25.86 22.07 11.11
N ARG A 228 -26.68 21.32 10.34
CA ARG A 228 -27.92 20.74 10.84
C ARG A 228 -27.66 19.79 12.01
N VAL A 229 -26.71 18.87 11.88
CA VAL A 229 -26.33 17.91 12.94
C VAL A 229 -25.93 18.64 14.23
N ARG A 230 -25.12 19.68 14.14
CA ARG A 230 -24.70 20.50 15.28
C ARG A 230 -25.88 21.25 15.90
N ALA A 231 -26.76 21.81 15.07
CA ALA A 231 -27.96 22.48 15.55
C ALA A 231 -28.92 21.54 16.29
N ASP A 232 -29.09 20.29 15.80
CA ASP A 232 -29.91 19.27 16.44
C ASP A 232 -29.31 18.85 17.81
N ILE A 233 -27.98 18.69 17.94
CA ILE A 233 -27.29 18.43 19.20
C ILE A 233 -27.60 19.56 20.21
N ALA A 234 -27.37 20.81 19.82
CA ALA A 234 -27.60 21.96 20.69
C ALA A 234 -29.07 22.11 21.08
N LYS A 235 -30.00 21.96 20.11
CA LYS A 235 -31.44 22.02 20.35
C LYS A 235 -31.96 21.01 21.36
N LEU A 236 -31.36 19.81 21.37
CA LEU A 236 -31.70 18.71 22.29
C LEU A 236 -30.92 18.77 23.60
N GLY A 237 -30.02 19.76 23.79
CA GLY A 237 -29.21 19.91 25.00
C GLY A 237 -28.22 18.75 25.20
N LEU A 238 -27.61 18.27 24.12
CA LEU A 238 -26.74 17.11 24.12
C LEU A 238 -25.26 17.44 23.91
N ASP A 239 -24.87 18.73 24.03
CA ASP A 239 -23.50 19.20 23.78
C ASP A 239 -22.46 18.49 24.68
N ASP A 240 -22.87 18.12 25.89
CA ASP A 240 -22.03 17.36 26.84
C ASP A 240 -22.00 15.85 26.60
N ALA A 241 -22.90 15.30 25.79
CA ALA A 241 -23.15 13.87 25.64
C ALA A 241 -22.84 13.32 24.25
N VAL A 242 -22.75 14.15 23.22
CA VAL A 242 -22.48 13.74 21.85
C VAL A 242 -21.11 14.24 21.41
N THR A 243 -20.28 13.33 20.91
CA THR A 243 -18.94 13.63 20.39
C THR A 243 -18.87 13.36 18.89
N LEU A 244 -18.61 14.41 18.10
CA LEU A 244 -18.26 14.33 16.69
C LEU A 244 -16.73 14.23 16.56
N THR A 245 -16.20 13.02 16.30
CA THR A 245 -14.75 12.80 16.32
C THR A 245 -14.05 13.26 15.04
N GLY A 246 -14.77 13.35 13.92
CA GLY A 246 -14.14 13.44 12.61
C GLY A 246 -13.43 12.13 12.23
N SER A 247 -12.46 12.24 11.33
CA SER A 247 -11.63 11.09 10.93
C SER A 247 -10.70 10.66 12.06
N VAL A 248 -10.65 9.37 12.33
CA VAL A 248 -9.82 8.75 13.37
C VAL A 248 -8.78 7.81 12.76
N THR A 249 -7.77 7.43 13.52
CA THR A 249 -6.84 6.36 13.12
C THR A 249 -7.51 4.99 13.26
N ILE A 250 -6.94 3.96 12.64
CA ILE A 250 -7.48 2.60 12.77
C ILE A 250 -7.41 2.10 14.21
N GLU A 251 -6.34 2.42 14.95
CA GLU A 251 -6.18 2.07 16.36
C GLU A 251 -7.24 2.75 17.24
N GLN A 252 -7.60 4.00 16.93
CA GLN A 252 -8.69 4.72 17.58
C GLN A 252 -10.04 4.11 17.20
N LEU A 253 -10.26 3.78 15.92
CA LEU A 253 -11.48 3.13 15.46
C LEU A 253 -11.70 1.78 16.17
N VAL A 254 -10.65 0.96 16.27
CA VAL A 254 -10.67 -0.31 17.01
C VAL A 254 -10.99 -0.08 18.49
N ALA A 255 -10.45 0.99 19.10
CA ALA A 255 -10.74 1.33 20.47
C ALA A 255 -12.22 1.72 20.67
N TYR A 256 -12.81 2.50 19.75
CA TYR A 256 -14.23 2.82 19.77
C TYR A 256 -15.10 1.56 19.67
N TYR A 257 -14.83 0.68 18.70
CA TYR A 257 -15.61 -0.56 18.55
C TYR A 257 -15.50 -1.48 19.75
N ARG A 258 -14.31 -1.64 20.34
CA ARG A 258 -14.10 -2.55 21.48
C ARG A 258 -14.56 -1.96 22.82
N GLY A 259 -14.60 -0.64 22.96
CA GLY A 259 -14.96 0.06 24.18
C GLY A 259 -16.42 0.49 24.22
N ALA A 260 -17.12 0.52 23.11
CA ALA A 260 -18.53 0.88 23.07
C ALA A 260 -19.45 -0.20 23.68
N THR A 261 -20.65 0.21 24.09
CA THR A 261 -21.66 -0.66 24.68
C THR A 261 -22.61 -1.24 23.64
N ALA A 262 -23.01 -0.43 22.64
CA ALA A 262 -23.82 -0.83 21.51
C ALA A 262 -23.50 -0.01 20.27
N PHE A 263 -23.71 -0.61 19.11
CA PHE A 263 -23.61 0.07 17.81
C PHE A 263 -25.01 0.42 17.33
N LEU A 264 -25.21 1.68 16.94
CA LEU A 264 -26.46 2.17 16.38
C LEU A 264 -26.23 2.76 14.98
N THR A 265 -27.01 2.32 13.99
CA THR A 265 -27.10 2.97 12.69
C THR A 265 -28.54 3.07 12.21
N LEU A 266 -28.96 4.27 11.82
CA LEU A 266 -30.28 4.53 11.26
C LEU A 266 -30.22 4.93 9.78
N SER A 267 -29.16 4.50 9.09
CA SER A 267 -28.96 4.75 7.66
C SER A 267 -30.20 4.37 6.85
N GLU A 268 -30.56 5.23 5.91
CA GLU A 268 -31.68 5.01 4.97
C GLU A 268 -31.24 4.33 3.68
N HIS A 269 -29.97 4.48 3.36
CA HIS A 269 -29.43 3.95 2.12
C HIS A 269 -27.99 3.47 2.30
N GLU A 270 -27.76 2.18 2.03
CA GLU A 270 -26.49 1.50 2.11
C GLU A 270 -26.40 0.45 0.99
N GLY A 271 -25.22 0.35 0.36
CA GLY A 271 -24.93 -0.72 -0.60
C GLY A 271 -24.55 -2.04 0.08
N PHE A 272 -23.91 -1.95 1.27
CA PHE A 272 -23.47 -3.12 2.04
C PHE A 272 -23.43 -2.84 3.54
N CYS A 273 -22.93 -1.68 3.96
CA CYS A 273 -22.76 -1.26 5.34
C CYS A 273 -21.67 -2.05 6.11
N VAL A 274 -20.42 -1.88 5.67
CA VAL A 274 -19.23 -2.46 6.33
C VAL A 274 -19.21 -2.27 7.86
N PRO A 275 -19.60 -1.11 8.44
CA PRO A 275 -19.62 -0.89 9.88
C PRO A 275 -20.41 -1.92 10.70
N LEU A 276 -21.40 -2.58 10.10
CA LEU A 276 -22.13 -3.68 10.78
C LEU A 276 -21.22 -4.89 11.03
N LEU A 277 -20.40 -5.24 10.04
CA LEU A 277 -19.46 -6.34 10.17
C LEU A 277 -18.33 -6.00 11.15
N GLU A 278 -17.87 -4.76 11.14
CA GLU A 278 -16.84 -4.26 12.07
C GLU A 278 -17.33 -4.31 13.51
N ALA A 279 -18.59 -3.89 13.77
CA ALA A 279 -19.23 -3.99 15.07
C ALA A 279 -19.37 -5.46 15.52
N MET A 280 -19.91 -6.32 14.68
CA MET A 280 -20.07 -7.77 14.98
C MET A 280 -18.71 -8.45 15.20
N ARG A 281 -17.67 -8.09 14.47
CA ARG A 281 -16.29 -8.60 14.64
C ARG A 281 -15.68 -8.19 15.98
N SER A 282 -16.10 -7.03 16.48
CA SER A 282 -15.64 -6.46 17.75
C SER A 282 -16.53 -6.87 18.95
N ASP A 283 -17.40 -7.85 18.77
CA ASP A 283 -18.34 -8.33 19.80
C ASP A 283 -19.32 -7.23 20.30
N LEU A 284 -19.57 -6.24 19.45
CA LEU A 284 -20.43 -5.11 19.78
C LEU A 284 -21.86 -5.40 19.28
N PRO A 285 -22.88 -5.46 20.17
CA PRO A 285 -24.24 -5.63 19.75
C PRO A 285 -24.75 -4.50 18.86
N VAL A 286 -25.54 -4.85 17.86
CA VAL A 286 -25.99 -3.94 16.80
C VAL A 286 -27.49 -3.69 16.83
N VAL A 287 -27.89 -2.41 16.77
CA VAL A 287 -29.24 -1.94 16.44
C VAL A 287 -29.18 -1.16 15.12
N ALA A 288 -29.96 -1.57 14.14
CA ALA A 288 -29.84 -0.99 12.79
C ALA A 288 -31.23 -0.82 12.13
N ASN A 289 -31.39 0.27 11.33
CA ASN A 289 -32.57 0.51 10.53
C ASN A 289 -32.74 -0.55 9.43
N ALA A 290 -33.95 -1.10 9.26
CA ALA A 290 -34.26 -2.10 8.23
C ALA A 290 -34.42 -1.47 6.84
N ALA A 291 -33.33 -0.93 6.27
CA ALA A 291 -33.32 -0.25 4.98
C ALA A 291 -32.21 -0.74 4.03
N ALA A 292 -32.50 -0.71 2.73
CA ALA A 292 -31.56 -1.06 1.65
C ALA A 292 -30.86 -2.42 1.90
N ALA A 293 -29.53 -2.49 1.89
CA ALA A 293 -28.77 -3.72 2.12
C ALA A 293 -28.57 -4.09 3.60
N ILE A 294 -28.95 -3.24 4.55
CA ILE A 294 -28.72 -3.47 5.99
C ILE A 294 -29.28 -4.81 6.48
N PRO A 295 -30.56 -5.19 6.17
CA PRO A 295 -31.12 -6.48 6.61
C PRO A 295 -30.30 -7.68 6.08
N GLU A 296 -29.84 -7.57 4.84
CA GLU A 296 -29.05 -8.63 4.20
C GLU A 296 -27.67 -8.76 4.86
N THR A 297 -26.98 -7.65 5.16
CA THR A 297 -25.64 -7.68 5.76
C THR A 297 -25.71 -8.10 7.23
N LEU A 298 -26.66 -7.60 7.99
CA LEU A 298 -26.81 -7.88 9.43
C LEU A 298 -27.26 -9.33 9.69
N GLY A 299 -28.22 -9.84 8.90
CA GLY A 299 -28.84 -11.14 9.17
C GLY A 299 -29.47 -11.20 10.55
N ASP A 300 -29.15 -12.25 11.29
CA ASP A 300 -29.59 -12.44 12.70
C ASP A 300 -28.54 -11.92 13.72
N GLY A 301 -27.47 -11.27 13.28
CA GLY A 301 -26.39 -10.76 14.13
C GLY A 301 -26.68 -9.46 14.86
N GLY A 302 -27.90 -8.94 14.79
CA GLY A 302 -28.30 -7.71 15.44
C GLY A 302 -29.82 -7.52 15.42
N ILE A 303 -30.29 -6.38 15.92
CA ILE A 303 -31.70 -6.01 15.95
C ILE A 303 -32.02 -5.06 14.81
N LEU A 304 -32.99 -5.42 13.98
CA LEU A 304 -33.53 -4.54 12.94
C LEU A 304 -34.71 -3.74 13.51
N VAL A 305 -34.68 -2.43 13.32
CA VAL A 305 -35.69 -1.47 13.74
C VAL A 305 -36.26 -0.68 12.56
N ASP A 306 -37.44 -0.11 12.73
CA ASP A 306 -37.98 0.93 11.84
C ASP A 306 -37.70 2.29 12.46
N LYS A 307 -36.80 3.08 11.85
CA LYS A 307 -36.42 4.39 12.36
C LYS A 307 -37.55 5.41 12.43
N ARG A 308 -38.72 5.11 11.82
CA ARG A 308 -39.92 5.97 11.95
C ARG A 308 -40.47 5.99 13.38
N SER A 309 -40.16 5.00 14.20
CA SER A 309 -40.44 4.95 15.62
C SER A 309 -39.18 5.08 16.45
N LEU A 310 -38.76 6.32 16.74
CA LEU A 310 -37.55 6.57 17.54
C LEU A 310 -37.69 6.10 18.99
N ASP A 311 -38.93 5.98 19.52
CA ASP A 311 -39.19 5.41 20.85
C ASP A 311 -38.84 3.92 20.84
N THR A 312 -39.27 3.18 19.82
CA THR A 312 -38.87 1.77 19.64
C THR A 312 -37.36 1.62 19.48
N VAL A 313 -36.69 2.53 18.78
CA VAL A 313 -35.22 2.50 18.69
C VAL A 313 -34.56 2.66 20.06
N ALA A 314 -35.08 3.59 20.89
CA ALA A 314 -34.57 3.82 22.24
C ALA A 314 -34.85 2.60 23.17
N GLU A 315 -36.03 1.99 23.07
CA GLU A 315 -36.39 0.76 23.80
C GLU A 315 -35.46 -0.41 23.43
N GLU A 316 -35.18 -0.61 22.15
CA GLU A 316 -34.25 -1.68 21.71
C GLU A 316 -32.81 -1.38 22.13
N LEU A 317 -32.37 -0.12 22.16
CA LEU A 317 -31.09 0.24 22.75
C LEU A 317 -31.02 -0.10 24.22
N GLU A 318 -32.09 0.23 25.01
CA GLU A 318 -32.16 -0.08 26.43
C GLU A 318 -32.10 -1.60 26.67
N ARG A 319 -32.84 -2.39 25.88
CA ARG A 319 -32.78 -3.85 25.93
C ARG A 319 -31.37 -4.38 25.66
N VAL A 320 -30.73 -3.91 24.59
CA VAL A 320 -29.37 -4.33 24.21
C VAL A 320 -28.35 -3.94 25.26
N VAL A 321 -28.54 -2.81 25.94
CA VAL A 321 -27.60 -2.36 26.99
C VAL A 321 -27.76 -3.18 28.27
N HIS A 322 -28.98 -3.51 28.68
CA HIS A 322 -29.24 -4.07 30.01
C HIS A 322 -29.53 -5.60 30.04
N ASP A 323 -30.00 -6.19 28.94
CA ASP A 323 -30.27 -7.62 28.86
C ASP A 323 -28.99 -8.40 28.48
N GLN A 324 -28.32 -8.95 29.48
CA GLN A 324 -27.08 -9.71 29.28
C GLN A 324 -27.26 -10.97 28.44
N ALA A 325 -28.45 -11.64 28.54
CA ALA A 325 -28.72 -12.85 27.78
C ALA A 325 -28.91 -12.51 26.29
N LEU A 326 -29.66 -11.45 25.99
CA LEU A 326 -29.80 -10.92 24.63
C LEU A 326 -28.46 -10.49 24.04
N ARG A 327 -27.65 -9.74 24.80
CA ARG A 327 -26.29 -9.32 24.35
C ARG A 327 -25.44 -10.52 23.95
N LYS A 328 -25.40 -11.55 24.81
CA LYS A 328 -24.62 -12.76 24.55
C LYS A 328 -25.10 -13.45 23.26
N ASP A 329 -26.39 -13.61 23.08
CA ASP A 329 -27.00 -14.22 21.89
C ASP A 329 -26.66 -13.44 20.63
N LEU A 330 -26.78 -12.10 20.64
CA LEU A 330 -26.44 -11.24 19.50
C LEU A 330 -24.97 -11.31 19.17
N VAL A 331 -24.06 -11.31 20.14
CA VAL A 331 -22.61 -11.44 19.93
C VAL A 331 -22.29 -12.80 19.29
N GLU A 332 -22.88 -13.90 19.78
CA GLU A 332 -22.63 -15.22 19.18
C GLU A 332 -23.17 -15.31 17.75
N LYS A 333 -24.31 -14.74 17.45
CA LYS A 333 -24.87 -14.65 16.10
C LYS A 333 -24.01 -13.75 15.21
N GLY A 334 -23.61 -12.59 15.72
CA GLY A 334 -22.71 -11.68 14.99
C GLY A 334 -21.38 -12.33 14.60
N ARG A 335 -20.74 -13.05 15.54
CA ARG A 335 -19.52 -13.81 15.26
C ARG A 335 -19.71 -14.83 14.13
N ARG A 336 -20.83 -15.57 14.12
CA ARG A 336 -21.17 -16.51 13.03
C ARG A 336 -21.39 -15.76 11.72
N ARG A 337 -22.13 -14.65 11.77
CA ARG A 337 -22.43 -13.84 10.59
C ARG A 337 -21.16 -13.30 9.89
N VAL A 338 -20.19 -12.80 10.65
CA VAL A 338 -18.89 -12.32 10.12
C VAL A 338 -18.15 -13.40 9.34
N GLN A 339 -18.27 -14.69 9.73
CA GLN A 339 -17.63 -15.79 9.00
C GLN A 339 -18.16 -15.95 7.56
N ASP A 340 -19.40 -15.53 7.28
CA ASP A 340 -19.97 -15.55 5.93
C ASP A 340 -19.27 -14.57 4.98
N PHE A 341 -18.57 -13.60 5.53
CA PHE A 341 -17.80 -12.57 4.84
C PHE A 341 -16.28 -12.74 4.98
N SER A 342 -15.84 -13.93 5.42
CA SER A 342 -14.42 -14.26 5.43
C SER A 342 -13.85 -14.25 4.01
N ARG A 343 -12.56 -13.86 3.86
CA ARG A 343 -11.89 -13.83 2.54
C ARG A 343 -12.06 -15.13 1.77
N ALA A 344 -11.98 -16.27 2.43
CA ALA A 344 -12.14 -17.58 1.79
C ALA A 344 -13.53 -17.74 1.17
N ARG A 345 -14.60 -17.40 1.91
CA ARG A 345 -15.98 -17.49 1.40
C ARG A 345 -16.27 -16.49 0.30
N VAL A 346 -15.77 -15.26 0.42
CA VAL A 346 -15.92 -14.26 -0.64
C VAL A 346 -15.14 -14.66 -1.89
N ALA A 347 -13.93 -15.22 -1.75
CA ALA A 347 -13.15 -15.75 -2.87
C ALA A 347 -13.88 -16.89 -3.61
N GLU A 348 -14.57 -17.77 -2.90
CA GLU A 348 -15.40 -18.82 -3.53
C GLU A 348 -16.60 -18.21 -4.30
N ARG A 349 -17.29 -17.20 -3.74
CA ARG A 349 -18.34 -16.47 -4.45
C ARG A 349 -17.80 -15.75 -5.68
N LEU A 350 -16.65 -15.09 -5.58
CA LEU A 350 -15.96 -14.48 -6.71
C LEU A 350 -15.64 -15.49 -7.81
N LYS A 351 -15.13 -16.67 -7.44
CA LYS A 351 -14.83 -17.77 -8.38
C LYS A 351 -16.07 -18.23 -9.15
N LEU A 352 -17.20 -18.39 -8.43
CA LEU A 352 -18.48 -18.77 -9.06
C LEU A 352 -19.00 -17.66 -9.98
N ALA A 353 -18.93 -16.40 -9.55
CA ALA A 353 -19.34 -15.24 -10.33
C ALA A 353 -18.50 -15.05 -11.60
N LEU A 354 -17.18 -15.23 -11.51
CA LEU A 354 -16.28 -15.25 -12.66
C LEU A 354 -16.63 -16.37 -13.62
N ALA A 355 -16.98 -17.56 -13.11
CA ALA A 355 -17.37 -18.70 -13.94
C ALA A 355 -18.68 -18.42 -14.70
N GLN A 356 -19.66 -17.75 -14.08
CA GLN A 356 -20.86 -17.26 -14.75
C GLN A 356 -20.52 -16.24 -15.85
N GLY A 357 -19.53 -15.38 -15.63
CA GLY A 357 -18.97 -14.46 -16.63
C GLY A 357 -18.10 -15.12 -17.71
N GLY A 358 -17.99 -16.45 -17.72
CA GLY A 358 -17.18 -17.18 -18.72
C GLY A 358 -15.69 -17.28 -18.38
N TRP A 359 -15.28 -16.98 -17.14
CA TRP A 359 -13.89 -17.02 -16.71
C TRP A 359 -13.62 -18.08 -15.64
N THR A 360 -12.50 -18.76 -15.73
CA THR A 360 -12.02 -19.67 -14.68
C THR A 360 -10.92 -19.01 -13.88
N LEU A 361 -11.18 -18.71 -12.60
CA LEU A 361 -10.15 -18.31 -11.64
C LEU A 361 -9.36 -19.56 -11.23
N PRO A 362 -8.04 -19.61 -11.47
CA PRO A 362 -7.22 -20.74 -11.05
C PRO A 362 -7.25 -20.90 -9.51
N ASP A 363 -7.11 -22.14 -9.05
CA ASP A 363 -6.95 -22.39 -7.61
C ASP A 363 -5.58 -21.90 -7.12
N ALA A 364 -5.55 -21.29 -5.94
CA ALA A 364 -4.30 -20.97 -5.28
C ALA A 364 -3.50 -22.26 -5.01
N LYS A 365 -2.25 -22.29 -5.47
CA LYS A 365 -1.39 -23.47 -5.32
C LYS A 365 -0.08 -23.09 -4.67
N SER A 366 0.34 -23.89 -3.69
CA SER A 366 1.71 -23.82 -3.19
C SER A 366 2.70 -24.13 -4.31
N LYS A 367 3.69 -23.27 -4.50
CA LYS A 367 4.76 -23.42 -5.49
C LYS A 367 6.10 -23.66 -4.80
N ARG A 368 6.99 -24.39 -5.48
CA ARG A 368 8.39 -24.55 -5.08
C ARG A 368 9.20 -23.49 -5.82
N VAL A 369 9.61 -22.47 -5.09
CA VAL A 369 10.29 -21.28 -5.62
C VAL A 369 11.76 -21.34 -5.24
N VAL A 370 12.63 -21.15 -6.22
CA VAL A 370 14.06 -20.92 -5.98
C VAL A 370 14.32 -19.43 -6.13
N VAL A 371 14.74 -18.76 -5.06
CA VAL A 371 15.15 -17.36 -5.07
C VAL A 371 16.67 -17.28 -5.17
N MET A 372 17.18 -16.70 -6.26
CA MET A 372 18.61 -16.51 -6.49
C MET A 372 18.98 -15.05 -6.32
N SER A 373 19.94 -14.75 -5.45
CA SER A 373 20.39 -13.39 -5.14
C SER A 373 21.84 -13.38 -4.64
N SER A 374 22.31 -12.24 -4.11
CA SER A 374 23.61 -12.11 -3.45
C SER A 374 23.75 -13.00 -2.23
N ASP A 375 24.93 -13.58 -2.00
CA ASP A 375 25.32 -14.21 -0.73
C ASP A 375 25.95 -13.21 0.26
N GLN A 376 26.32 -12.02 -0.22
CA GLN A 376 26.87 -10.97 0.62
C GLN A 376 25.75 -10.14 1.25
N ARG A 377 25.92 -9.76 2.51
CA ARG A 377 25.00 -8.88 3.23
C ARG A 377 24.99 -7.50 2.58
N CYS A 378 23.97 -7.24 1.80
CA CYS A 378 23.72 -5.96 1.12
C CYS A 378 22.20 -5.73 1.01
N GLY A 379 21.79 -4.55 0.55
CA GLY A 379 20.37 -4.22 0.42
C GLY A 379 19.55 -5.24 -0.37
N ILE A 380 20.12 -5.80 -1.46
CA ILE A 380 19.43 -6.80 -2.30
C ILE A 380 19.34 -8.16 -1.60
N HIS A 381 20.37 -8.55 -0.87
CA HIS A 381 20.34 -9.78 -0.06
C HIS A 381 19.17 -9.73 0.94
N HIS A 382 19.08 -8.66 1.72
CA HIS A 382 18.01 -8.48 2.72
C HIS A 382 16.63 -8.39 2.08
N TYR A 383 16.55 -7.70 0.93
CA TYR A 383 15.32 -7.65 0.15
C TYR A 383 14.85 -9.04 -0.29
N SER A 384 15.76 -9.82 -0.85
CA SER A 384 15.48 -11.18 -1.33
C SER A 384 15.07 -12.12 -0.19
N LEU A 385 15.64 -11.95 1.01
CA LEU A 385 15.20 -12.68 2.20
C LEU A 385 13.78 -12.28 2.60
N ALA A 386 13.47 -10.98 2.65
CA ALA A 386 12.13 -10.49 2.97
C ALA A 386 11.06 -11.02 1.99
N VAL A 387 11.35 -11.00 0.68
CA VAL A 387 10.49 -11.61 -0.34
C VAL A 387 10.34 -13.12 -0.11
N SER A 388 11.44 -13.82 0.20
CA SER A 388 11.42 -15.25 0.48
C SER A 388 10.54 -15.60 1.67
N ASP A 389 10.62 -14.80 2.74
CA ASP A 389 9.83 -15.00 3.96
C ASP A 389 8.35 -14.70 3.70
N GLY A 390 8.03 -13.61 2.99
CA GLY A 390 6.67 -13.33 2.58
C GLY A 390 6.04 -14.45 1.73
N LEU A 391 6.81 -15.06 0.83
CA LEU A 391 6.34 -16.23 0.06
C LEU A 391 6.13 -17.47 0.96
N ARG A 392 7.01 -17.71 1.96
CA ARG A 392 6.84 -18.82 2.91
C ARG A 392 5.59 -18.65 3.76
N GLU A 393 5.32 -17.45 4.23
CA GLU A 393 4.10 -17.14 5.01
C GLU A 393 2.81 -17.36 4.22
N ARG A 394 2.89 -17.26 2.88
CA ARG A 394 1.80 -17.61 1.95
C ARG A 394 1.75 -19.10 1.59
N GLY A 395 2.56 -19.94 2.24
CA GLY A 395 2.54 -21.40 2.08
C GLY A 395 3.36 -21.92 0.90
N HIS A 396 4.20 -21.10 0.26
CA HIS A 396 5.13 -21.56 -0.78
C HIS A 396 6.37 -22.20 -0.15
N GLN A 397 6.94 -23.18 -0.87
CA GLN A 397 8.21 -23.79 -0.50
C GLN A 397 9.36 -23.00 -1.14
N VAL A 398 10.11 -22.24 -0.35
CA VAL A 398 11.14 -21.34 -0.87
C VAL A 398 12.54 -21.81 -0.51
N THR A 399 13.37 -22.01 -1.53
CA THR A 399 14.81 -22.27 -1.40
C THR A 399 15.57 -21.00 -1.79
N PHE A 400 16.28 -20.39 -0.82
CA PHE A 400 17.16 -19.26 -1.09
C PHE A 400 18.55 -19.75 -1.53
N VAL A 401 19.06 -19.21 -2.65
CA VAL A 401 20.36 -19.54 -3.22
C VAL A 401 21.18 -18.25 -3.36
N GLY A 402 22.05 -18.01 -2.40
CA GLY A 402 23.00 -16.90 -2.44
C GLY A 402 24.14 -17.16 -3.43
N VAL A 403 24.43 -16.21 -4.32
CA VAL A 403 25.51 -16.29 -5.31
C VAL A 403 26.61 -15.28 -4.94
N ARG A 404 27.85 -15.73 -4.97
CA ARG A 404 29.00 -14.85 -4.71
C ARG A 404 29.17 -13.83 -5.81
N HIS A 405 29.36 -12.57 -5.44
CA HIS A 405 29.47 -11.45 -6.37
C HIS A 405 30.53 -11.71 -7.45
N LEU A 406 30.14 -11.56 -8.71
CA LEU A 406 30.96 -11.71 -9.91
C LEU A 406 31.70 -13.06 -10.05
N ASP A 407 31.34 -14.08 -9.24
CA ASP A 407 31.93 -15.42 -9.29
C ASP A 407 31.11 -16.34 -10.22
N THR A 408 31.64 -16.49 -11.45
CA THR A 408 31.05 -17.36 -12.47
C THR A 408 31.02 -18.84 -12.07
N ALA A 409 32.05 -19.31 -11.36
CA ALA A 409 32.14 -20.72 -10.95
C ALA A 409 31.10 -21.01 -9.87
N ASP A 410 30.91 -20.09 -8.93
CA ASP A 410 29.89 -20.21 -7.90
C ASP A 410 28.48 -20.19 -8.50
N LEU A 411 28.19 -19.27 -9.43
CA LEU A 411 26.92 -19.23 -10.14
C LEU A 411 26.61 -20.61 -10.76
N TYR A 412 27.53 -21.16 -11.59
CA TYR A 412 27.27 -22.43 -12.26
C TYR A 412 27.15 -23.62 -11.30
N ARG A 413 27.91 -23.62 -10.20
CA ARG A 413 27.82 -24.64 -9.16
C ARG A 413 26.45 -24.63 -8.50
N LYS A 414 25.86 -23.43 -8.32
CA LYS A 414 24.56 -23.26 -7.65
C LYS A 414 23.35 -23.48 -8.56
N LEU A 415 23.53 -23.52 -9.89
CA LEU A 415 22.44 -23.93 -10.81
C LEU A 415 21.89 -25.34 -10.52
N LYS A 416 22.66 -26.21 -9.87
CA LYS A 416 22.22 -27.56 -9.48
C LYS A 416 21.09 -27.53 -8.41
N PHE A 417 20.97 -26.45 -7.62
CA PHE A 417 19.89 -26.32 -6.64
C PHE A 417 18.52 -26.07 -7.31
N VAL A 418 18.50 -25.70 -8.59
CA VAL A 418 17.28 -25.62 -9.38
C VAL A 418 16.97 -27.01 -9.93
N GLY A 419 16.30 -27.82 -9.11
CA GLY A 419 15.95 -29.22 -9.42
C GLY A 419 14.69 -29.32 -10.28
N SER A 420 14.40 -30.55 -10.77
CA SER A 420 13.23 -30.85 -11.61
C SER A 420 11.87 -30.57 -10.93
N LYS A 421 11.88 -30.45 -9.61
CA LYS A 421 10.69 -30.13 -8.80
C LYS A 421 10.47 -28.62 -8.62
N THR A 422 11.33 -27.74 -9.16
CA THR A 422 11.16 -26.28 -9.09
C THR A 422 10.04 -25.82 -10.00
N ASP A 423 9.11 -25.05 -9.48
CA ASP A 423 7.99 -24.51 -10.24
C ASP A 423 8.31 -23.11 -10.80
N VAL A 424 9.08 -22.29 -10.08
CA VAL A 424 9.50 -20.94 -10.49
C VAL A 424 10.91 -20.63 -10.02
N VAL A 425 11.70 -19.95 -10.87
CA VAL A 425 13.00 -19.38 -10.50
C VAL A 425 12.85 -17.85 -10.46
N LEU A 426 12.95 -17.27 -9.26
CA LEU A 426 12.99 -15.82 -9.04
C LEU A 426 14.45 -15.38 -8.90
N ILE A 427 14.86 -14.44 -9.72
CA ILE A 427 16.24 -13.91 -9.70
C ILE A 427 16.20 -12.42 -9.39
N GLU A 428 16.82 -12.04 -8.28
CA GLU A 428 17.01 -10.64 -7.89
C GLU A 428 18.34 -10.15 -8.47
N HIS A 429 18.26 -9.45 -9.60
CA HIS A 429 19.41 -9.08 -10.41
C HIS A 429 19.92 -7.66 -10.12
N GLU A 430 21.21 -7.57 -9.94
CA GLU A 430 21.99 -6.32 -10.03
C GLU A 430 23.29 -6.58 -10.78
N ALA A 431 23.74 -5.60 -11.56
CA ALA A 431 24.98 -5.69 -12.38
C ALA A 431 26.24 -5.95 -11.53
N GLY A 432 26.24 -5.56 -10.24
CA GLY A 432 27.32 -5.83 -9.29
C GLY A 432 27.39 -7.30 -8.81
N ILE A 433 26.29 -8.06 -8.94
CA ILE A 433 26.19 -9.44 -8.46
C ILE A 433 26.57 -10.44 -9.56
N PHE A 434 26.02 -10.25 -10.74
CA PHE A 434 26.15 -11.18 -11.86
C PHE A 434 27.00 -10.62 -13.00
N ARG A 435 27.91 -11.45 -13.53
CA ARG A 435 28.59 -11.10 -14.80
C ARG A 435 27.66 -11.35 -15.98
N ASP A 436 27.57 -10.44 -16.91
CA ASP A 436 26.60 -10.44 -18.02
C ASP A 436 26.54 -11.75 -18.82
N VAL A 437 27.67 -12.20 -19.38
CA VAL A 437 27.70 -13.39 -20.25
C VAL A 437 27.41 -14.68 -19.47
N PRO A 438 28.05 -14.95 -18.31
CA PRO A 438 27.68 -16.07 -17.45
C PRO A 438 26.24 -16.08 -17.02
N PHE A 439 25.67 -14.90 -16.71
CA PHE A 439 24.29 -14.75 -16.32
C PHE A 439 23.32 -15.12 -17.46
N VAL A 440 23.55 -14.63 -18.67
CA VAL A 440 22.74 -14.98 -19.84
C VAL A 440 22.83 -16.49 -20.13
N ARG A 441 23.98 -17.12 -19.97
CA ARG A 441 24.13 -18.58 -20.09
C ARG A 441 23.31 -19.31 -19.03
N ALA A 442 23.25 -18.81 -17.82
CA ALA A 442 22.39 -19.36 -16.75
C ALA A 442 20.90 -19.25 -17.11
N LEU A 443 20.47 -18.07 -17.60
CA LEU A 443 19.10 -17.86 -18.09
C LEU A 443 18.74 -18.83 -19.24
N LEU A 444 19.64 -19.01 -20.22
CA LEU A 444 19.47 -19.98 -21.30
C LEU A 444 19.39 -21.43 -20.80
N SER A 445 20.16 -21.78 -19.78
CA SER A 445 20.08 -23.09 -19.12
C SER A 445 18.71 -23.32 -18.49
N PHE A 446 18.19 -22.34 -17.76
CA PHE A 446 16.85 -22.41 -17.16
C PHE A 446 15.77 -22.49 -18.22
N TRP A 447 15.85 -21.66 -19.24
CA TRP A 447 14.91 -21.64 -20.37
C TRP A 447 14.86 -22.98 -21.11
N ARG A 448 16.03 -23.59 -21.41
CA ARG A 448 16.13 -24.92 -22.04
C ARG A 448 15.51 -26.01 -21.16
N ARG A 449 15.61 -25.87 -19.85
CA ARG A 449 14.99 -26.77 -18.86
C ARG A 449 13.52 -26.46 -18.62
N ARG A 450 12.95 -25.45 -19.31
CA ARG A 450 11.56 -25.01 -19.23
C ARG A 450 11.13 -24.51 -17.86
N PHE A 451 12.04 -23.97 -17.06
CA PHE A 451 11.67 -23.30 -15.82
C PHE A 451 11.09 -21.93 -16.12
N PRO A 452 9.91 -21.59 -15.57
CA PRO A 452 9.44 -20.21 -15.54
C PRO A 452 10.42 -19.32 -14.75
N ILE A 453 10.89 -18.25 -15.39
CA ILE A 453 11.84 -17.30 -14.80
C ILE A 453 11.13 -15.99 -14.52
N VAL A 454 11.24 -15.51 -13.30
CA VAL A 454 10.95 -14.12 -12.91
C VAL A 454 12.28 -13.42 -12.71
N LEU A 455 12.51 -12.37 -13.48
CA LEU A 455 13.72 -11.55 -13.36
C LEU A 455 13.36 -10.19 -12.76
N SER A 456 13.78 -9.97 -11.53
CA SER A 456 13.62 -8.70 -10.81
C SER A 456 14.92 -7.90 -10.94
N MET A 457 14.84 -6.73 -11.56
CA MET A 457 16.00 -5.89 -11.86
C MET A 457 16.01 -4.65 -10.97
N HIS A 458 16.98 -4.59 -10.06
CA HIS A 458 17.10 -3.51 -9.10
C HIS A 458 17.68 -2.23 -9.70
N GLU A 459 18.59 -2.33 -10.64
CA GLU A 459 19.06 -1.21 -11.44
C GLU A 459 19.01 -1.59 -12.92
N LEU A 460 18.29 -0.80 -13.69
CA LEU A 460 18.24 -0.92 -15.13
C LEU A 460 18.55 0.46 -15.74
N GLU A 461 19.83 0.71 -16.00
CA GLU A 461 20.30 1.92 -16.66
C GLU A 461 21.46 1.57 -17.61
N PRO A 462 21.28 1.73 -18.93
CA PRO A 462 22.34 1.43 -19.90
C PRO A 462 23.61 2.24 -19.70
N GLU A 463 23.53 3.46 -19.18
CA GLU A 463 24.64 4.37 -18.98
C GLU A 463 25.54 4.00 -17.79
N LYS A 464 25.04 3.21 -16.83
CA LYS A 464 25.78 2.80 -15.63
C LYS A 464 26.56 1.50 -15.79
N PHE A 465 26.45 0.81 -16.91
CA PHE A 465 27.27 -0.38 -17.13
C PHE A 465 28.75 0.00 -17.14
N HIS A 466 29.50 -0.62 -16.30
CA HIS A 466 30.88 -0.31 -15.86
C HIS A 466 31.88 0.12 -16.94
N HIS A 467 31.62 -0.11 -18.23
CA HIS A 467 32.53 0.25 -19.32
C HIS A 467 32.37 1.68 -19.82
N TYR A 468 31.22 2.31 -19.74
CA TYR A 468 31.03 3.71 -20.13
C TYR A 468 31.70 4.64 -19.12
N ARG A 469 31.59 4.37 -17.82
CA ARG A 469 32.32 5.11 -16.77
C ARG A 469 33.86 4.96 -16.89
N ARG A 470 34.33 3.76 -17.23
CA ARG A 470 35.79 3.56 -17.48
C ARG A 470 36.29 4.31 -18.71
N LEU A 471 35.46 4.45 -19.74
CA LEU A 471 35.85 5.19 -20.96
C LEU A 471 35.77 6.72 -20.71
N SER A 472 34.74 7.23 -20.04
CA SER A 472 34.65 8.65 -19.69
C SER A 472 35.71 9.05 -18.65
N ALA A 473 35.98 8.18 -17.66
CA ALA A 473 37.07 8.40 -16.70
C ALA A 473 38.45 8.30 -17.35
N ALA A 474 38.66 7.37 -18.30
CA ALA A 474 39.91 7.30 -19.07
C ALA A 474 40.12 8.51 -19.98
N LEU A 475 39.04 9.07 -20.54
CA LEU A 475 39.09 10.28 -21.38
C LEU A 475 39.26 11.57 -20.56
N HIS A 476 38.71 11.64 -19.32
CA HIS A 476 38.70 12.87 -18.50
C HIS A 476 39.80 12.94 -17.43
N TYR A 477 40.39 11.83 -16.99
CA TYR A 477 41.25 11.82 -15.79
C TYR A 477 42.68 11.32 -15.96
N ASN A 478 43.18 11.10 -17.18
CA ASN A 478 44.58 10.68 -17.35
C ASN A 478 45.43 11.70 -18.14
N PRO A 479 46.12 12.64 -17.45
CA PRO A 479 46.94 13.65 -18.10
C PRO A 479 48.26 13.11 -18.71
N ARG A 480 48.50 11.79 -18.72
CA ARG A 480 49.74 11.16 -19.20
C ARG A 480 49.67 10.61 -20.61
N TYR A 481 48.54 10.73 -21.33
CA TYR A 481 48.50 10.27 -22.73
C TYR A 481 48.86 11.39 -23.69
N ARG A 482 50.02 11.23 -24.37
CA ARG A 482 50.53 12.13 -25.42
C ARG A 482 49.76 11.93 -26.74
N TRP A 483 49.18 12.97 -27.22
CA TRP A 483 48.19 13.11 -28.30
C TRP A 483 48.49 12.48 -29.69
N PRO A 484 49.69 12.21 -30.20
CA PRO A 484 49.84 11.76 -31.59
C PRO A 484 49.51 10.29 -31.87
N LEU A 485 49.53 9.41 -30.84
CA LEU A 485 49.28 7.97 -31.06
C LEU A 485 47.79 7.58 -30.89
N GLU A 486 46.97 8.45 -30.37
CA GLU A 486 45.53 8.16 -30.13
C GLU A 486 44.70 8.29 -31.41
N ILE A 487 45.06 9.15 -32.36
CA ILE A 487 44.38 9.33 -33.66
C ILE A 487 44.38 8.04 -34.48
N LEU A 488 45.46 7.25 -34.41
CA LEU A 488 45.55 5.95 -35.09
C LEU A 488 44.74 4.82 -34.38
N ARG A 489 44.33 5.03 -33.15
CA ARG A 489 43.50 4.07 -32.38
C ARG A 489 42.01 4.33 -32.49
N ILE A 490 41.56 5.49 -32.98
CA ILE A 490 40.14 5.87 -33.08
C ILE A 490 39.28 4.84 -33.85
N PRO A 491 39.72 4.31 -35.04
CA PRO A 491 38.95 3.28 -35.73
C PRO A 491 38.82 1.98 -34.92
N TRP A 492 39.86 1.59 -34.20
CA TRP A 492 39.91 0.37 -33.39
C TRP A 492 39.08 0.51 -32.13
N VAL A 493 39.07 1.68 -31.51
CA VAL A 493 38.19 2.02 -30.38
C VAL A 493 36.74 2.06 -30.86
N GLY A 494 36.44 2.62 -32.01
CA GLY A 494 35.11 2.63 -32.62
C GLY A 494 34.59 1.22 -32.92
N LEU A 495 35.43 0.34 -33.50
CA LEU A 495 35.09 -1.06 -33.76
C LEU A 495 34.83 -1.85 -32.44
N ARG A 496 35.66 -1.61 -31.44
CA ARG A 496 35.48 -2.20 -30.11
C ARG A 496 34.20 -1.70 -29.43
N MET A 497 33.89 -0.41 -29.53
CA MET A 497 32.64 0.17 -29.03
C MET A 497 31.44 -0.38 -29.79
N ALA A 498 31.46 -0.48 -31.11
CA ALA A 498 30.39 -1.07 -31.91
C ALA A 498 30.17 -2.55 -31.58
N SER A 499 31.27 -3.33 -31.47
CA SER A 499 31.23 -4.74 -31.07
C SER A 499 30.68 -4.90 -29.62
N TRP A 500 31.10 -3.99 -28.72
CA TRP A 500 30.59 -3.98 -27.35
C TRP A 500 29.11 -3.60 -27.32
N PHE A 501 28.69 -2.56 -28.03
CA PHE A 501 27.29 -2.14 -28.13
C PHE A 501 26.39 -3.24 -28.71
N LEU A 502 26.83 -3.93 -29.76
CA LEU A 502 26.10 -5.08 -30.31
C LEU A 502 25.98 -6.26 -29.32
N ARG A 503 27.07 -6.61 -28.63
CA ARG A 503 27.07 -7.66 -27.61
C ARG A 503 26.15 -7.28 -26.45
N TYR A 504 26.23 -6.04 -26.01
CA TYR A 504 25.44 -5.52 -24.92
C TYR A 504 23.93 -5.52 -25.28
N ARG A 505 23.60 -5.04 -26.48
CA ARG A 505 22.23 -5.07 -27.00
C ARG A 505 21.68 -6.50 -27.07
N LEU A 506 22.49 -7.46 -27.50
CA LEU A 506 22.12 -8.87 -27.53
C LEU A 506 21.88 -9.43 -26.10
N ILE A 507 22.74 -9.08 -25.16
CA ILE A 507 22.59 -9.48 -23.74
C ILE A 507 21.28 -8.95 -23.19
N LEU A 508 20.99 -7.66 -23.37
CA LEU A 508 19.76 -7.04 -22.92
C LEU A 508 18.52 -7.66 -23.58
N MET A 509 18.58 -7.91 -24.90
CA MET A 509 17.50 -8.61 -25.62
C MET A 509 17.23 -10.01 -25.05
N LEU A 510 18.27 -10.79 -24.74
CA LEU A 510 18.13 -12.12 -24.15
C LEU A 510 17.60 -12.02 -22.71
N MET A 511 18.06 -11.04 -21.92
CA MET A 511 17.52 -10.77 -20.59
C MET A 511 16.05 -10.35 -20.63
N GLY A 512 15.62 -9.66 -21.68
CA GLY A 512 14.23 -9.27 -21.89
C GLY A 512 13.34 -10.39 -22.43
N SER A 513 13.85 -11.28 -23.27
CA SER A 513 13.04 -12.29 -23.98
C SER A 513 12.92 -13.63 -23.24
N LEU A 514 13.95 -14.06 -22.51
CA LEU A 514 13.99 -15.38 -21.86
C LEU A 514 13.07 -15.50 -20.62
N PRO A 515 12.97 -14.49 -19.73
CA PRO A 515 12.06 -14.54 -18.59
C PRO A 515 10.59 -14.56 -19.01
N LYS A 516 9.76 -15.20 -18.22
CA LYS A 516 8.31 -15.11 -18.31
C LYS A 516 7.78 -13.79 -17.75
N LYS A 517 8.50 -13.23 -16.77
CA LYS A 517 8.15 -11.98 -16.11
C LYS A 517 9.40 -11.16 -15.79
N LEU A 518 9.28 -9.87 -16.05
CA LEU A 518 10.31 -8.88 -15.76
C LEU A 518 9.77 -7.87 -14.76
N VAL A 519 10.45 -7.71 -13.64
CA VAL A 519 10.06 -6.82 -12.56
C VAL A 519 11.09 -5.70 -12.44
N VAL A 520 10.61 -4.48 -12.30
CA VAL A 520 11.42 -3.30 -11.98
C VAL A 520 10.74 -2.49 -10.87
N HIS A 521 11.52 -1.68 -10.16
CA HIS A 521 11.06 -1.03 -8.93
C HIS A 521 10.99 0.49 -9.03
N SER A 522 11.25 1.07 -10.20
CA SER A 522 11.13 2.51 -10.43
C SER A 522 10.54 2.81 -11.81
N THR A 523 9.92 3.98 -11.95
CA THR A 523 9.38 4.49 -13.22
C THR A 523 10.49 4.67 -14.26
N ARG A 524 11.68 5.10 -13.83
CA ARG A 524 12.86 5.23 -14.69
C ARG A 524 13.30 3.87 -15.26
N SER A 525 13.38 2.84 -14.43
CA SER A 525 13.69 1.48 -14.88
C SER A 525 12.59 0.90 -15.77
N GLU A 526 11.33 1.23 -15.54
CA GLU A 526 10.20 0.82 -16.40
C GLU A 526 10.33 1.41 -17.80
N ARG A 527 10.69 2.69 -17.92
CA ARG A 527 10.95 3.33 -19.23
C ARG A 527 12.05 2.62 -20.02
N TRP A 528 13.13 2.21 -19.35
CA TRP A 528 14.18 1.41 -19.98
C TRP A 528 13.72 0.01 -20.34
N LEU A 529 12.92 -0.62 -19.49
CA LEU A 529 12.39 -1.94 -19.74
C LEU A 529 11.47 -1.97 -20.97
N GLN A 530 10.74 -0.91 -21.25
CA GLN A 530 9.93 -0.75 -22.47
C GLN A 530 10.76 -0.83 -23.75
N LEU A 531 12.01 -0.36 -23.72
CA LEU A 531 12.94 -0.43 -24.86
C LEU A 531 13.55 -1.83 -25.04
N LEU A 532 13.61 -2.64 -23.99
CA LEU A 532 14.24 -3.96 -24.00
C LEU A 532 13.28 -5.08 -24.42
N THR A 533 12.02 -4.95 -24.06
CA THR A 533 10.98 -5.91 -24.42
C THR A 533 9.70 -5.18 -24.80
N PRO A 534 9.20 -5.37 -26.03
CA PRO A 534 7.92 -4.81 -26.45
C PRO A 534 6.72 -5.53 -25.78
N GLU A 535 6.92 -6.74 -25.25
CA GLU A 535 5.87 -7.56 -24.65
C GLU A 535 5.44 -6.97 -23.30
N GLU A 536 4.36 -6.22 -23.28
CA GLU A 536 3.85 -5.51 -22.07
C GLU A 536 3.39 -6.46 -20.97
N ASP A 537 2.89 -7.62 -21.33
CA ASP A 537 2.45 -8.67 -20.42
C ASP A 537 3.58 -9.28 -19.57
N LYS A 538 4.81 -9.19 -20.05
CA LYS A 538 5.99 -9.62 -19.28
C LYS A 538 6.49 -8.56 -18.31
N ARG A 539 6.17 -7.29 -18.53
CA ARG A 539 6.72 -6.16 -17.74
C ARG A 539 5.82 -5.85 -16.56
N GLU A 540 6.40 -5.72 -15.39
CA GLU A 540 5.71 -5.24 -14.21
C GLU A 540 6.57 -4.27 -13.42
N ARG A 541 5.97 -3.19 -12.94
CA ARG A 541 6.58 -2.26 -12.01
C ARG A 541 5.81 -2.28 -10.69
N PHE A 542 6.54 -2.45 -9.61
CA PHE A 542 6.05 -2.17 -8.27
C PHE A 542 7.21 -1.72 -7.37
N PRO A 543 6.95 -0.94 -6.31
CA PRO A 543 8.00 -0.43 -5.43
C PRO A 543 8.70 -1.55 -4.69
N LEU A 544 9.87 -1.28 -4.15
CA LEU A 544 10.50 -2.19 -3.19
C LEU A 544 9.55 -2.38 -1.99
N LEU A 545 9.41 -3.62 -1.58
CA LEU A 545 8.71 -3.97 -0.36
C LEU A 545 9.52 -3.50 0.85
N VAL A 546 8.84 -3.21 1.94
CA VAL A 546 9.55 -2.86 3.18
C VAL A 546 10.38 -4.03 3.69
N MET A 547 11.55 -3.75 4.19
CA MET A 547 12.46 -4.78 4.68
C MET A 547 12.99 -4.44 6.08
N PRO A 548 13.16 -5.46 6.93
CA PRO A 548 13.63 -5.27 8.29
C PRO A 548 15.07 -4.72 8.32
N LEU A 549 15.39 -4.03 9.39
CA LEU A 549 16.76 -3.69 9.76
C LEU A 549 17.46 -4.95 10.31
N GLU A 550 18.61 -5.29 9.73
CA GLU A 550 19.37 -6.47 10.15
C GLU A 550 19.82 -6.35 11.60
N ASN A 551 19.68 -7.46 12.35
CA ASN A 551 20.11 -7.55 13.75
C ASN A 551 19.64 -6.42 14.67
N THR A 552 18.55 -5.72 14.30
CA THR A 552 18.06 -4.55 15.03
C THR A 552 16.73 -4.87 15.70
N VAL A 553 16.69 -4.73 17.02
CA VAL A 553 15.45 -4.77 17.79
C VAL A 553 14.91 -3.35 17.93
N LEU A 554 13.72 -3.13 17.40
CA LEU A 554 13.07 -1.83 17.54
C LEU A 554 12.60 -1.61 18.98
N PRO A 555 12.81 -0.39 19.55
CA PRO A 555 12.29 -0.06 20.86
C PRO A 555 10.76 -0.08 20.86
N ARG A 556 10.17 -0.75 21.85
CA ARG A 556 8.71 -0.91 21.99
C ARG A 556 8.03 0.33 22.55
N ASN A 557 8.78 1.14 23.29
CA ASN A 557 8.30 2.34 23.97
C ASN A 557 9.39 3.39 24.12
N ALA A 558 9.01 4.56 24.62
CA ALA A 558 9.92 5.69 24.81
C ALA A 558 11.06 5.40 25.81
N GLU A 559 10.86 4.51 26.78
CA GLU A 559 11.89 4.17 27.76
C GLU A 559 12.98 3.30 27.12
N GLU A 560 12.61 2.28 26.36
CA GLU A 560 13.57 1.46 25.62
C GLU A 560 14.35 2.30 24.59
N LYS A 561 13.68 3.25 23.93
CA LYS A 561 14.35 4.21 23.02
C LYS A 561 15.35 5.08 23.76
N ARG A 562 15.02 5.58 24.96
CA ARG A 562 15.97 6.33 25.80
C ARG A 562 17.17 5.50 26.23
N LYS A 563 16.96 4.23 26.60
CA LYS A 563 18.05 3.29 26.94
C LYS A 563 18.96 3.05 25.74
N LEU A 564 18.39 2.89 24.54
CA LEU A 564 19.14 2.72 23.30
C LEU A 564 19.98 3.97 22.98
N ARG A 565 19.42 5.18 23.13
CA ARG A 565 20.15 6.44 22.97
C ARG A 565 21.32 6.57 23.94
N ALA A 566 21.08 6.28 25.20
CA ALA A 566 22.12 6.35 26.25
C ALA A 566 23.30 5.38 25.94
N ARG A 567 23.01 4.20 25.39
CA ARG A 567 24.04 3.21 24.98
C ARG A 567 24.97 3.79 23.90
N PHE A 568 24.47 4.64 23.01
CA PHE A 568 25.24 5.27 21.95
C PHE A 568 25.71 6.69 22.27
N GLY A 569 25.55 7.15 23.53
CA GLY A 569 25.92 8.51 23.93
C GLY A 569 25.09 9.60 23.27
N LEU A 570 23.89 9.26 22.78
CA LEU A 570 22.97 10.21 22.14
C LEU A 570 22.09 10.90 23.18
N PRO A 571 21.75 12.20 23.00
CA PRO A 571 20.87 12.91 23.92
C PRO A 571 19.47 12.26 23.94
N THR A 572 18.88 12.24 25.14
CA THR A 572 17.55 11.62 25.36
C THR A 572 16.39 12.59 25.25
N ASP A 573 16.66 13.88 25.26
CA ASP A 573 15.74 15.02 25.31
C ASP A 573 15.67 15.80 23.98
N LYS A 574 16.57 15.55 23.04
CA LYS A 574 16.60 16.21 21.73
C LYS A 574 15.98 15.36 20.63
N PHE A 575 15.49 16.04 19.60
CA PHE A 575 15.05 15.37 18.36
C PHE A 575 16.28 14.93 17.57
N ILE A 576 16.29 13.66 17.13
CA ILE A 576 17.43 13.05 16.44
C ILE A 576 17.06 12.71 15.02
N PHE A 577 17.74 13.33 14.07
CA PHE A 577 17.74 12.93 12.67
C PHE A 577 18.84 11.92 12.38
N VAL A 578 18.60 11.00 11.47
CA VAL A 578 19.65 10.12 10.94
C VAL A 578 19.68 10.20 9.41
N SER A 579 20.88 10.28 8.84
CA SER A 579 21.09 10.14 7.40
C SER A 579 22.00 8.92 7.16
N PRO A 580 21.42 7.75 6.80
CA PRO A 580 22.17 6.50 6.75
C PRO A 580 22.67 6.14 5.36
N GLY A 581 23.73 5.29 5.32
CA GLY A 581 24.26 4.65 4.12
C GLY A 581 25.68 5.06 3.74
N PHE A 582 26.22 4.51 2.66
CA PHE A 582 27.57 4.81 2.18
C PHE A 582 27.79 6.30 1.91
N PHE A 583 28.97 6.81 2.23
CA PHE A 583 29.34 8.21 2.00
C PHE A 583 29.66 8.46 0.51
N PHE A 584 28.61 8.79 -0.26
CA PHE A 584 28.68 9.22 -1.65
C PHE A 584 28.26 10.67 -1.80
N ALA A 585 28.88 11.44 -2.68
CA ALA A 585 28.56 12.85 -2.93
C ALA A 585 27.09 13.06 -3.34
N ARG A 586 26.52 12.12 -4.12
CA ARG A 586 25.09 12.13 -4.50
C ARG A 586 24.12 12.12 -3.30
N LYS A 587 24.57 11.79 -2.08
CA LYS A 587 23.75 11.82 -0.88
C LYS A 587 23.70 13.16 -0.17
N ARG A 588 24.50 14.13 -0.63
CA ARG A 588 24.48 15.52 -0.19
C ARG A 588 24.57 15.69 1.34
N TYR A 589 25.45 14.93 1.97
CA TYR A 589 25.63 15.01 3.43
C TYR A 589 26.06 16.41 3.92
N ARG A 590 26.80 17.19 3.08
CA ARG A 590 27.17 18.57 3.39
C ARG A 590 25.92 19.42 3.61
N GLU A 591 25.00 19.39 2.66
CA GLU A 591 23.76 20.14 2.69
C GLU A 591 22.86 19.72 3.85
N VAL A 592 22.88 18.43 4.23
CA VAL A 592 22.15 17.91 5.39
C VAL A 592 22.73 18.46 6.69
N ILE A 593 24.06 18.55 6.81
CA ILE A 593 24.75 19.17 7.97
C ILE A 593 24.44 20.67 8.05
N GLU A 594 24.46 21.37 6.91
CA GLU A 594 24.23 22.82 6.82
C GLU A 594 22.77 23.18 7.17
N ALA A 595 21.80 22.32 6.84
CA ALA A 595 20.38 22.51 7.11
C ALA A 595 19.96 22.18 8.55
N LEU A 596 20.83 21.54 9.34
CA LEU A 596 20.50 21.03 10.67
C LEU A 596 20.13 22.17 11.63
N PRO A 597 18.94 22.12 12.28
CA PRO A 597 18.58 23.04 13.35
C PRO A 597 19.49 22.91 14.60
N ASP A 598 19.75 24.00 15.28
CA ASP A 598 20.65 24.02 16.46
C ASP A 598 20.12 23.20 17.64
N ASP A 599 18.81 23.06 17.77
CA ASP A 599 18.11 22.32 18.82
C ASP A 599 18.01 20.82 18.57
N ALA A 600 18.39 20.36 17.37
CA ALA A 600 18.35 18.96 16.98
C ALA A 600 19.74 18.33 16.85
N VAL A 601 19.78 17.00 16.77
CA VAL A 601 21.01 16.23 16.55
C VAL A 601 20.90 15.48 15.23
N LEU A 602 22.00 15.43 14.47
CA LEU A 602 22.12 14.64 13.25
C LEU A 602 23.10 13.50 13.47
N VAL A 603 22.68 12.29 13.15
CA VAL A 603 23.54 11.11 13.05
C VAL A 603 23.83 10.81 11.59
N LEU A 604 25.08 10.85 11.17
CA LEU A 604 25.52 10.31 9.89
C LEU A 604 25.99 8.88 10.14
N SER A 605 25.25 7.89 9.66
CA SER A 605 25.55 6.48 9.94
C SER A 605 25.79 5.69 8.65
N GLY A 606 27.03 5.26 8.44
CA GLY A 606 27.38 4.52 7.24
C GLY A 606 28.87 4.25 7.09
N THR A 607 29.28 3.64 5.99
CA THR A 607 30.66 3.28 5.72
C THR A 607 31.30 4.17 4.66
N LYS A 608 32.63 4.29 4.75
CA LYS A 608 33.47 4.90 3.71
C LYS A 608 33.28 4.15 2.39
N SER A 609 33.12 4.88 1.31
CA SER A 609 33.14 4.32 -0.03
C SER A 609 34.58 4.33 -0.59
N ASP A 610 35.03 3.19 -1.13
CA ASP A 610 36.30 3.11 -1.84
C ASP A 610 36.33 3.93 -3.14
N TRP A 611 35.15 4.32 -3.63
CA TRP A 611 35.00 5.09 -4.87
C TRP A 611 35.19 6.60 -4.68
N GLU A 612 34.85 7.13 -3.49
CA GLU A 612 34.87 8.56 -3.17
C GLU A 612 35.55 8.83 -1.81
N PRO A 613 36.80 8.41 -1.59
CA PRO A 613 37.44 8.54 -0.28
C PRO A 613 37.64 9.99 0.17
N ARG A 614 37.84 10.94 -0.76
CA ARG A 614 38.00 12.36 -0.47
C ARG A 614 36.72 12.97 0.07
N TYR A 615 35.58 12.65 -0.52
CA TYR A 615 34.30 13.14 -0.04
C TYR A 615 34.02 12.70 1.40
N PHE A 616 34.35 11.45 1.74
CA PHE A 616 34.24 10.96 3.11
C PHE A 616 35.08 11.83 4.09
N GLU A 617 36.34 12.10 3.74
CA GLU A 617 37.25 12.90 4.58
C GLU A 617 36.74 14.34 4.77
N GLU A 618 36.20 14.96 3.71
CA GLU A 618 35.58 16.29 3.75
C GLU A 618 34.35 16.31 4.70
N ILE A 619 33.47 15.33 4.61
CA ILE A 619 32.29 15.26 5.47
C ILE A 619 32.66 15.02 6.92
N ILE A 620 33.63 14.15 7.20
CA ILE A 620 34.15 13.95 8.57
C ILE A 620 34.75 15.23 9.14
N ALA A 621 35.51 15.98 8.34
CA ALA A 621 36.09 17.26 8.76
C ALA A 621 34.97 18.29 9.08
N LEU A 622 33.96 18.39 8.21
CA LEU A 622 32.82 19.28 8.42
C LEU A 622 32.00 18.89 9.67
N ALA A 623 31.72 17.60 9.86
CA ALA A 623 30.99 17.11 11.01
C ALA A 623 31.67 17.46 12.34
N LYS A 624 32.99 17.40 12.41
CA LYS A 624 33.76 17.80 13.59
C LYS A 624 33.62 19.29 13.97
N THR A 625 33.21 20.15 13.05
CA THR A 625 32.97 21.57 13.33
C THR A 625 31.60 21.83 13.95
N LYS A 626 30.72 20.85 14.01
CA LYS A 626 29.35 20.96 14.50
C LYS A 626 29.14 20.04 15.72
N PRO A 627 28.88 20.59 16.90
CA PRO A 627 28.77 19.80 18.14
C PRO A 627 27.53 18.92 18.22
N ASN A 628 26.54 19.19 17.37
CA ASN A 628 25.29 18.42 17.26
C ASN A 628 25.26 17.43 16.08
N VAL A 629 26.44 17.12 15.51
CA VAL A 629 26.58 16.09 14.47
C VAL A 629 27.40 14.90 15.00
N VAL A 630 26.82 13.72 14.99
CA VAL A 630 27.45 12.46 15.38
C VAL A 630 27.73 11.62 14.12
N VAL A 631 28.91 11.03 14.04
CA VAL A 631 29.28 10.17 12.91
C VAL A 631 29.50 8.74 13.40
N ASN A 632 28.76 7.79 12.80
CA ASN A 632 28.97 6.36 12.94
C ASN A 632 29.47 5.77 11.63
N THR A 633 30.64 5.14 11.66
CA THR A 633 31.25 4.51 10.49
C THR A 633 31.12 2.98 10.47
N GLU A 634 30.50 2.41 11.48
CA GLU A 634 30.30 0.95 11.62
C GLU A 634 28.98 0.53 10.97
N TYR A 635 29.06 -0.19 9.86
CA TYR A 635 27.88 -0.64 9.12
C TYR A 635 26.94 -1.50 9.99
N ASN A 636 27.48 -2.39 10.81
CA ASN A 636 26.71 -3.32 11.62
C ASN A 636 25.82 -2.64 12.68
N THR A 637 26.13 -1.40 13.08
CA THR A 637 25.35 -0.63 14.06
C THR A 637 24.40 0.38 13.41
N MET A 638 24.40 0.50 12.08
CA MET A 638 23.56 1.46 11.36
C MET A 638 22.07 1.30 11.70
N GLY A 639 21.58 0.07 11.77
CA GLY A 639 20.20 -0.22 12.12
C GLY A 639 19.80 0.28 13.53
N GLU A 640 20.70 0.13 14.50
CA GLU A 640 20.47 0.58 15.86
C GLU A 640 20.42 2.13 15.96
N TYR A 641 21.27 2.83 15.17
CA TYR A 641 21.19 4.30 15.09
C TYR A 641 19.90 4.77 14.40
N ILE A 642 19.41 4.05 13.37
CA ILE A 642 18.09 4.32 12.79
C ILE A 642 17.02 4.13 13.88
N ALA A 643 17.04 3.02 14.61
CA ALA A 643 16.07 2.74 15.67
C ALA A 643 16.11 3.74 16.83
N ALA A 644 17.27 4.35 17.12
CA ALA A 644 17.45 5.37 18.14
C ALA A 644 16.96 6.77 17.71
N SER A 645 16.76 6.99 16.41
CA SER A 645 16.43 8.30 15.82
C SER A 645 14.91 8.57 15.80
N ASP A 646 14.52 9.80 15.50
CA ASP A 646 13.13 10.23 15.39
C ASP A 646 12.69 10.36 13.93
N ALA A 647 13.60 10.76 13.04
CA ALA A 647 13.32 10.86 11.61
C ALA A 647 14.56 10.55 10.76
N VAL A 648 14.33 10.16 9.51
CA VAL A 648 15.38 9.85 8.54
C VAL A 648 15.46 10.96 7.49
N VAL A 649 16.67 11.40 7.13
CA VAL A 649 16.91 12.41 6.08
C VAL A 649 17.54 11.74 4.86
N LEU A 650 16.86 11.81 3.72
CA LEU A 650 17.24 11.23 2.45
C LEU A 650 17.26 12.32 1.37
N PHE A 651 18.22 13.23 1.47
CA PHE A 651 18.35 14.39 0.58
C PHE A 651 19.28 14.09 -0.60
N TYR A 652 18.99 13.05 -1.38
CA TYR A 652 19.84 12.56 -2.46
C TYR A 652 19.66 13.39 -3.74
N GLU A 653 20.74 13.53 -4.50
CA GLU A 653 20.70 14.11 -5.84
C GLU A 653 19.94 13.21 -6.82
N ASP A 654 20.21 11.91 -6.75
CA ASP A 654 19.59 10.90 -7.61
C ASP A 654 19.52 9.55 -6.89
N VAL A 655 18.42 8.84 -7.10
CA VAL A 655 18.22 7.47 -6.62
C VAL A 655 17.19 6.75 -7.50
N PHE A 656 17.47 5.51 -7.87
CA PHE A 656 16.54 4.66 -8.61
C PHE A 656 15.49 4.06 -7.68
N GLN A 657 15.96 3.60 -6.55
CA GLN A 657 15.20 2.99 -5.48
C GLN A 657 16.03 3.03 -4.20
N SER A 658 15.39 3.02 -3.06
CA SER A 658 16.10 3.18 -1.79
C SER A 658 15.75 2.09 -0.79
N ALA A 659 16.68 1.17 -0.60
CA ALA A 659 16.63 0.20 0.49
C ALA A 659 16.51 0.91 1.85
N VAL A 660 17.19 2.03 2.02
CA VAL A 660 17.14 2.82 3.26
C VAL A 660 15.76 3.42 3.51
N ALA A 661 15.04 3.86 2.47
CA ALA A 661 13.67 4.35 2.63
C ALA A 661 12.73 3.23 3.11
N THR A 662 12.87 2.01 2.55
CA THR A 662 12.08 0.86 3.01
C THR A 662 12.40 0.46 4.45
N GLN A 663 13.67 0.53 4.84
CA GLN A 663 14.10 0.26 6.22
C GLN A 663 13.60 1.31 7.21
N ALA A 664 13.59 2.58 6.81
CA ALA A 664 13.02 3.67 7.61
C ALA A 664 11.51 3.47 7.84
N VAL A 665 10.78 3.15 6.78
CA VAL A 665 9.35 2.81 6.85
C VAL A 665 9.12 1.59 7.75
N TRP A 666 9.94 0.53 7.62
CA TRP A 666 9.86 -0.63 8.50
C TRP A 666 10.14 -0.26 9.97
N ALA A 667 11.12 0.59 10.23
CA ALA A 667 11.45 1.07 11.56
C ALA A 667 10.36 1.99 12.16
N GLY A 668 9.38 2.39 11.39
CA GLY A 668 8.29 3.25 11.85
C GLY A 668 8.69 4.73 11.90
N LEU A 669 9.68 5.18 11.11
CA LEU A 669 10.21 6.53 11.15
C LEU A 669 9.74 7.39 9.98
N PRO A 670 9.25 8.60 10.24
CA PRO A 670 9.06 9.60 9.20
C PRO A 670 10.36 9.94 8.48
N CYS A 671 10.25 10.32 7.20
CA CYS A 671 11.40 10.64 6.36
C CYS A 671 11.29 12.07 5.81
N ILE A 672 12.43 12.70 5.49
CA ILE A 672 12.49 13.90 4.65
C ILE A 672 13.17 13.49 3.35
N PHE A 673 12.50 13.68 2.22
CA PHE A 673 12.95 13.23 0.92
C PHE A 673 13.37 14.41 0.03
N SER A 674 14.38 14.21 -0.82
CA SER A 674 14.54 15.05 -2.02
C SER A 674 13.50 14.65 -3.09
N GLU A 675 13.45 15.42 -4.21
CA GLU A 675 12.59 15.12 -5.36
C GLU A 675 13.05 13.91 -6.19
N ALA A 676 14.10 13.21 -5.79
CA ALA A 676 14.60 12.07 -6.56
C ALA A 676 13.51 11.02 -6.78
N GLU A 677 13.32 10.62 -8.04
CA GLU A 677 12.19 9.79 -8.52
C GLU A 677 12.04 8.48 -7.74
N GLY A 678 13.14 7.89 -7.29
CA GLY A 678 13.11 6.64 -6.51
C GLY A 678 12.49 6.75 -5.12
N PHE A 679 12.18 7.96 -4.64
CA PHE A 679 11.47 8.17 -3.37
C PHE A 679 9.96 8.32 -3.53
N GLU A 680 9.45 8.52 -4.76
CA GLU A 680 8.03 8.74 -5.03
C GLU A 680 7.08 7.76 -4.30
N PRO A 681 7.37 6.44 -4.25
CA PRO A 681 6.51 5.48 -3.56
C PRO A 681 6.37 5.72 -2.06
N TYR A 682 7.28 6.46 -1.45
CA TYR A 682 7.37 6.65 0.00
C TYR A 682 6.97 8.05 0.48
N HIS A 683 6.51 8.94 -0.40
CA HIS A 683 6.20 10.33 -0.08
C HIS A 683 5.12 10.52 0.99
N ALA A 684 4.28 9.50 1.24
CA ALA A 684 3.36 9.54 2.37
C ALA A 684 4.08 9.52 3.74
N ALA A 685 5.33 9.07 3.80
CA ALA A 685 6.14 9.00 5.02
C ALA A 685 6.81 10.33 5.38
N GLY A 686 6.72 11.38 4.54
CA GLY A 686 7.36 12.64 4.87
C GLY A 686 7.31 13.71 3.80
N PRO A 687 7.83 14.92 4.09
CA PRO A 687 7.89 16.02 3.14
C PRO A 687 8.92 15.76 2.05
N VAL A 688 8.66 16.34 0.87
CA VAL A 688 9.57 16.36 -0.28
C VAL A 688 10.15 17.76 -0.39
N VAL A 689 11.47 17.89 -0.49
CA VAL A 689 12.20 19.16 -0.48
C VAL A 689 13.18 19.27 -1.65
N ARG A 690 13.41 20.50 -2.14
CA ARG A 690 14.17 20.81 -3.35
C ARG A 690 15.49 21.49 -3.08
N SER A 691 15.60 22.16 -1.95
CA SER A 691 16.76 22.97 -1.57
C SER A 691 17.17 22.76 -0.12
N THR A 692 18.39 23.19 0.22
CA THR A 692 18.89 23.17 1.60
C THR A 692 18.02 24.01 2.53
N ASP A 693 17.49 25.14 2.06
CA ASP A 693 16.58 25.99 2.84
C ASP A 693 15.25 25.31 3.12
N GLU A 694 14.68 24.62 2.10
CA GLU A 694 13.47 23.80 2.30
C GLU A 694 13.73 22.64 3.25
N LEU A 695 14.91 22.00 3.14
CA LEU A 695 15.32 20.93 4.05
C LEU A 695 15.36 21.43 5.50
N GLY A 696 15.99 22.59 5.75
CA GLY A 696 16.05 23.18 7.09
C GLY A 696 14.66 23.56 7.64
N ARG A 697 13.74 24.06 6.78
CA ARG A 697 12.34 24.27 7.19
C ARG A 697 11.63 22.97 7.53
N ALA A 698 11.76 21.95 6.66
CA ALA A 698 11.15 20.65 6.88
C ALA A 698 11.67 19.97 8.17
N MET A 699 12.97 20.09 8.46
CA MET A 699 13.55 19.59 9.72
C MET A 699 12.97 20.27 10.96
N ARG A 700 12.64 21.56 10.90
CA ARG A 700 11.95 22.27 12.01
C ARG A 700 10.47 21.89 12.10
N GLU A 701 9.79 21.79 10.95
CA GLU A 701 8.36 21.49 10.92
C GLU A 701 8.04 20.07 11.36
N ILE A 702 8.86 19.07 11.00
CA ILE A 702 8.63 17.68 11.37
C ILE A 702 8.74 17.44 12.88
N GLN A 703 9.41 18.31 13.62
CA GLN A 703 9.50 18.25 15.08
C GLN A 703 8.19 18.66 15.78
N ARG A 704 7.27 19.33 15.07
CA ARG A 704 5.96 19.69 15.62
C ARG A 704 5.09 18.44 15.78
N PRO A 705 4.44 18.25 16.95
CA PRO A 705 3.68 17.02 17.22
C PRO A 705 2.64 16.67 16.16
N GLU A 706 1.91 17.66 15.64
CA GLU A 706 0.88 17.47 14.62
C GLU A 706 1.49 17.01 13.28
N THR A 707 2.59 17.63 12.84
CA THR A 707 3.31 17.29 11.62
C THR A 707 3.92 15.91 11.73
N TYR A 708 4.55 15.61 12.86
CA TYR A 708 5.12 14.31 13.16
C TYR A 708 4.05 13.21 13.10
N ALA A 709 2.93 13.40 13.79
CA ALA A 709 1.81 12.47 13.81
C ALA A 709 1.22 12.22 12.42
N LYS A 710 1.13 13.28 11.58
CA LYS A 710 0.70 13.16 10.18
C LYS A 710 1.58 12.19 9.40
N TYR A 711 2.89 12.36 9.43
CA TYR A 711 3.81 11.53 8.68
C TYR A 711 3.99 10.14 9.28
N LEU A 712 3.90 10.02 10.59
CA LEU A 712 3.88 8.71 11.26
C LEU A 712 2.68 7.86 10.83
N ARG A 713 1.52 8.47 10.58
CA ARG A 713 0.37 7.77 9.96
C ARG A 713 0.73 7.24 8.56
N GLY A 714 1.33 8.08 7.72
CA GLY A 714 1.78 7.66 6.39
C GLY A 714 2.78 6.50 6.42
N VAL A 715 3.74 6.55 7.35
CA VAL A 715 4.70 5.45 7.58
C VAL A 715 3.98 4.14 7.95
N ARG A 716 3.03 4.20 8.89
CA ARG A 716 2.27 3.01 9.32
C ARG A 716 1.49 2.38 8.17
N ILE A 717 0.85 3.21 7.35
CA ILE A 717 0.12 2.78 6.16
C ILE A 717 1.08 2.13 5.15
N LEU A 718 2.18 2.79 4.80
CA LEU A 718 3.16 2.27 3.84
C LEU A 718 3.81 0.96 4.34
N ARG A 719 4.16 0.88 5.63
CA ARG A 719 4.70 -0.35 6.23
C ARG A 719 3.76 -1.53 6.02
N ARG A 720 2.45 -1.32 6.13
CA ARG A 720 1.44 -2.33 5.88
C ARG A 720 1.26 -2.63 4.40
N LEU A 721 1.03 -1.59 3.59
CA LEU A 721 0.75 -1.73 2.16
C LEU A 721 1.90 -2.36 1.40
N LEU A 722 3.15 -2.10 1.80
CA LEU A 722 4.35 -2.59 1.14
C LEU A 722 5.00 -3.77 1.88
N SER A 723 4.28 -4.42 2.81
CA SER A 723 4.83 -5.56 3.52
C SER A 723 5.03 -6.77 2.58
N PRO A 724 6.08 -7.58 2.78
CA PRO A 724 6.32 -8.79 2.00
C PRO A 724 5.16 -9.80 2.07
N GLU A 725 4.55 -9.97 3.24
CA GLU A 725 3.45 -10.89 3.49
C GLU A 725 2.23 -10.56 2.62
N ARG A 726 2.04 -9.28 2.28
CA ARG A 726 0.93 -8.83 1.42
C ARG A 726 1.23 -8.90 -0.07
N ASN A 727 2.49 -8.74 -0.46
CA ASN A 727 2.85 -8.45 -1.84
C ASN A 727 3.75 -9.51 -2.50
N ALA A 728 4.35 -10.44 -1.75
CA ALA A 728 5.32 -11.38 -2.33
C ALA A 728 4.70 -12.27 -3.44
N GLU A 729 3.42 -12.64 -3.33
CA GLU A 729 2.72 -13.41 -4.36
C GLU A 729 2.62 -12.67 -5.71
N ARG A 730 2.74 -11.35 -5.70
CA ARG A 730 2.79 -10.53 -6.91
C ARG A 730 3.92 -10.96 -7.84
N TYR A 731 5.06 -11.42 -7.30
CA TYR A 731 6.15 -11.96 -8.11
C TYR A 731 5.73 -13.20 -8.92
N LEU A 732 4.86 -14.02 -8.36
CA LEU A 732 4.43 -15.29 -8.94
C LEU A 732 3.19 -15.16 -9.84
N ALA A 733 2.45 -14.06 -9.75
CA ALA A 733 1.26 -13.81 -10.55
C ALA A 733 1.61 -13.64 -12.03
N GLY A 734 0.86 -14.29 -12.92
CA GLY A 734 1.06 -14.22 -14.38
C GLY A 734 2.25 -15.01 -14.93
N VAL A 735 2.87 -15.90 -14.13
CA VAL A 735 4.12 -16.60 -14.50
C VAL A 735 3.89 -17.98 -15.11
N GLU A 736 2.68 -18.48 -15.17
CA GLU A 736 2.36 -19.83 -15.68
C GLU A 736 2.47 -20.00 -17.20
#